data_7e235e5e49a6e9cad431f0e15d631e71
#
_entry.id   7e235e5e49a6e9cad431f0e15d631e71
#
_cell.length_a   1.000
_cell.length_b   1.000
_cell.length_c   1.000
_cell.angle_alpha   90.00
_cell.angle_beta   90.00
_cell.angle_gamma   90.00
#
_symmetry.space_group_name_H-M   'P 1'
#
loop_
_entity.id
_entity.type
_entity.pdbx_description
1 polymer ?
#
loop_
_entity_poly.entity_id
_entity_poly.type
_entity_poly.pdbx_seq_one_letter_code
_entity_poly.pdbx_strand_id
1 'polypeptide(L)'
;MMHLHATWSVLGHMIPVYRTKALIVGSGAASLSCAVHLKRMGVHDMVIVTDNSKGGTSRNTGSDKQTYYRLSDASPIPDSPYSMVESYTRGGSVHGDMAFVEAQNSLRAFYNLVSLGVNFPSNRYGGYTGYKTDHDPSNRGISLGPYTSKEMVRVLHAEVEKCNIPLWDRCDVVRLLTDENHAMVGAVVLNKQEVHNENHGLCVILSEYVVLGTGGPAGFYAASVYPRVHVGSIGLAMEIGAEAVNLTESQFGIASTKFRWNLSGSYQQVLPRYISTDRRGNNPVDFLLPYFNNWEELTNAVFLKGYQWPFDAAKVFDQGSSLIDLLVYHETQVKGRRVFLDYSSNIVGNPAWSPFSRHCVHPTALGYLDASKAWAETPFERLKLLNTAAVDLYAKHGIDLQHELLEIDVCAQHNNGGLYSDIWWESTNIKGLYPIGEVNGSHGVSRPGGSALNAGQVGALRAAQRIAVSRDSLHDVSLSEPIQSQLKELVGTVSSWVASPKHNSLQSAKYLLDEQLSTLQRRMSNFAGPIRRKELVQKALLEAKAQQLAFGKDLSVPVELLAKALRLRHMLIAQVWYLSAIDHYIQQEGGSRGSYLVVDSAGREAHPLAGQYRIKEEKVQLRSVMQVLYLDAQKKLCHRFDQCRAVPSESFWFEQVWKEYQSGLHLL
;
A
#
# COMPACT_ATOMS: atom_id res chain seq x y z
N MET A 1 20.53 -23.68 6.59
CA MET A 1 20.76 -23.34 5.16
C MET A 1 19.91 -24.29 4.33
N MET A 2 19.25 -23.80 3.27
CA MET A 2 18.59 -24.72 2.32
C MET A 2 19.64 -25.56 1.61
N HIS A 3 19.36 -26.85 1.41
CA HIS A 3 20.25 -27.73 0.67
C HIS A 3 20.00 -27.58 -0.84
N LEU A 4 21.07 -27.61 -1.62
CA LEU A 4 21.00 -27.70 -3.07
C LEU A 4 20.28 -29.01 -3.44
N HIS A 5 19.16 -28.90 -4.18
CA HIS A 5 18.37 -30.03 -4.60
C HIS A 5 18.84 -30.59 -5.95
N ALA A 6 19.11 -29.69 -6.90
CA ALA A 6 19.54 -30.04 -8.25
C ALA A 6 20.26 -28.86 -8.90
N THR A 7 20.79 -29.08 -10.09
CA THR A 7 21.26 -28.02 -10.99
C THR A 7 20.67 -28.25 -12.37
N TRP A 8 19.99 -27.25 -12.92
CA TRP A 8 19.38 -27.32 -14.25
C TRP A 8 20.22 -26.58 -15.29
N SER A 9 20.45 -27.21 -16.43
CA SER A 9 21.09 -26.56 -17.57
C SER A 9 20.04 -25.83 -18.42
N VAL A 10 20.12 -24.52 -18.51
CA VAL A 10 19.18 -23.67 -19.27
C VAL A 10 19.99 -22.74 -20.17
N LEU A 11 19.90 -22.90 -21.48
CA LEU A 11 20.66 -22.11 -22.48
C LEU A 11 22.18 -22.05 -22.20
N GLY A 12 22.74 -23.13 -21.66
CA GLY A 12 24.18 -23.22 -21.33
C GLY A 12 24.54 -22.69 -19.93
N HIS A 13 23.61 -22.07 -19.21
CA HIS A 13 23.82 -21.65 -17.82
C HIS A 13 23.44 -22.76 -16.85
N MET A 14 24.26 -22.97 -15.83
CA MET A 14 23.99 -23.94 -14.75
C MET A 14 23.24 -23.23 -13.62
N ILE A 15 21.93 -23.46 -13.52
CA ILE A 15 21.04 -22.76 -12.58
C ILE A 15 20.86 -23.66 -11.34
N PRO A 16 21.31 -23.22 -10.14
CA PRO A 16 21.07 -23.93 -8.89
C PRO A 16 19.56 -24.01 -8.58
N VAL A 17 19.12 -25.17 -8.10
CA VAL A 17 17.72 -25.43 -7.73
C VAL A 17 17.66 -25.83 -6.27
N TYR A 18 16.86 -25.10 -5.52
CA TYR A 18 16.54 -25.38 -4.12
C TYR A 18 15.09 -25.83 -4.00
N ARG A 19 14.72 -26.42 -2.88
CA ARG A 19 13.33 -26.87 -2.64
C ARG A 19 12.91 -26.53 -1.23
N THR A 20 11.65 -26.09 -1.08
CA THR A 20 11.00 -25.84 0.21
C THR A 20 9.49 -26.00 0.09
N LYS A 21 8.78 -26.33 1.16
CA LYS A 21 7.31 -26.41 1.15
C LYS A 21 6.69 -25.02 0.96
N ALA A 22 7.21 -23.99 1.63
CA ALA A 22 6.67 -22.62 1.53
C ALA A 22 7.76 -21.59 1.25
N LEU A 23 7.61 -20.84 0.16
CA LEU A 23 8.44 -19.69 -0.19
C LEU A 23 7.71 -18.40 0.22
N ILE A 24 8.29 -17.63 1.12
CA ILE A 24 7.72 -16.36 1.58
C ILE A 24 8.52 -15.21 0.96
N VAL A 25 7.86 -14.37 0.17
CA VAL A 25 8.49 -13.27 -0.56
C VAL A 25 8.22 -11.95 0.15
N GLY A 26 9.31 -11.29 0.57
CA GLY A 26 9.28 -10.05 1.36
C GLY A 26 9.54 -10.28 2.85
N SER A 27 9.92 -9.21 3.55
CA SER A 27 10.21 -9.24 5.01
C SER A 27 9.49 -8.11 5.77
N GLY A 28 8.30 -7.72 5.26
CA GLY A 28 7.39 -6.81 5.94
C GLY A 28 6.60 -7.49 7.05
N ALA A 29 5.74 -6.73 7.73
CA ALA A 29 4.95 -7.22 8.87
C ALA A 29 4.10 -8.45 8.53
N ALA A 30 3.46 -8.50 7.36
CA ALA A 30 2.64 -9.63 6.94
C ALA A 30 3.47 -10.89 6.69
N SER A 31 4.57 -10.79 5.92
CA SER A 31 5.45 -11.93 5.61
C SER A 31 6.07 -12.55 6.84
N LEU A 32 6.62 -11.72 7.74
CA LEU A 32 7.23 -12.22 8.99
C LEU A 32 6.17 -12.88 9.90
N SER A 33 4.96 -12.29 9.97
CA SER A 33 3.85 -12.88 10.72
C SER A 33 3.44 -14.23 10.15
N CYS A 34 3.33 -14.38 8.83
CA CYS A 34 3.02 -15.64 8.17
C CYS A 34 4.06 -16.72 8.49
N ALA A 35 5.35 -16.38 8.40
CA ALA A 35 6.43 -17.30 8.74
C ALA A 35 6.34 -17.79 10.19
N VAL A 36 6.08 -16.88 11.15
CA VAL A 36 5.89 -17.23 12.56
C VAL A 36 4.68 -18.14 12.77
N HIS A 37 3.56 -17.85 12.10
CA HIS A 37 2.35 -18.69 12.18
C HIS A 37 2.60 -20.07 11.58
N LEU A 38 3.21 -20.18 10.40
CA LEU A 38 3.57 -21.45 9.77
C LEU A 38 4.43 -22.32 10.71
N LYS A 39 5.48 -21.70 11.31
CA LYS A 39 6.35 -22.40 12.25
C LYS A 39 5.60 -22.97 13.45
N ARG A 40 4.69 -22.16 14.03
CA ARG A 40 3.86 -22.57 15.17
C ARG A 40 2.84 -23.65 14.82
N MET A 41 2.43 -23.73 13.55
CA MET A 41 1.52 -24.76 13.03
C MET A 41 2.25 -26.00 12.52
N GLY A 42 3.56 -26.12 12.77
CA GLY A 42 4.35 -27.31 12.44
C GLY A 42 4.93 -27.33 11.03
N VAL A 43 4.79 -26.27 10.26
CA VAL A 43 5.48 -26.14 8.96
C VAL A 43 6.90 -25.62 9.22
N HIS A 44 7.89 -26.50 9.04
CA HIS A 44 9.30 -26.17 9.31
C HIS A 44 10.12 -25.95 8.05
N ASP A 45 9.69 -26.51 6.93
CA ASP A 45 10.32 -26.37 5.63
C ASP A 45 9.81 -25.14 4.92
N MET A 46 10.48 -24.00 5.16
CA MET A 46 10.16 -22.71 4.57
C MET A 46 11.40 -21.81 4.49
N VAL A 47 11.35 -20.83 3.59
CA VAL A 47 12.35 -19.77 3.47
C VAL A 47 11.70 -18.41 3.22
N ILE A 48 12.24 -17.38 3.84
CA ILE A 48 11.90 -15.98 3.53
C ILE A 48 12.94 -15.44 2.54
N VAL A 49 12.51 -14.88 1.42
CA VAL A 49 13.37 -14.23 0.42
C VAL A 49 13.03 -12.76 0.35
N THR A 50 14.02 -11.89 0.47
CA THR A 50 13.81 -10.44 0.46
C THR A 50 14.95 -9.69 -0.22
N ASP A 51 14.60 -8.64 -0.95
CA ASP A 51 15.57 -7.72 -1.55
C ASP A 51 16.41 -6.97 -0.50
N ASN A 52 15.76 -6.58 0.59
CA ASN A 52 16.38 -5.84 1.68
C ASN A 52 15.60 -6.06 2.98
N SER A 53 16.20 -6.80 3.90
CA SER A 53 15.60 -7.12 5.21
C SER A 53 15.37 -5.88 6.10
N LYS A 54 16.04 -4.75 5.81
CA LYS A 54 15.86 -3.46 6.49
C LYS A 54 15.00 -2.47 5.72
N GLY A 55 14.56 -2.84 4.52
CA GLY A 55 13.73 -2.03 3.63
C GLY A 55 12.23 -2.16 3.93
N GLY A 56 11.42 -1.65 2.99
CA GLY A 56 9.96 -1.77 2.98
C GLY A 56 9.23 -0.73 3.84
N THR A 57 7.93 -0.63 3.58
CA THR A 57 7.02 0.35 4.20
C THR A 57 6.80 0.10 5.69
N SER A 58 6.63 -1.14 6.11
CA SER A 58 6.39 -1.48 7.52
C SER A 58 7.50 -0.98 8.48
N ARG A 59 8.73 -0.79 7.98
CA ARG A 59 9.86 -0.26 8.77
C ARG A 59 10.07 1.24 8.61
N ASN A 60 9.69 1.80 7.45
CA ASN A 60 10.18 3.12 7.01
C ASN A 60 9.07 4.08 6.57
N THR A 61 7.80 3.76 6.82
CA THR A 61 6.65 4.63 6.49
C THR A 61 5.66 4.62 7.65
N GLY A 62 5.01 5.73 7.88
CA GLY A 62 4.00 5.85 8.92
C GLY A 62 3.32 7.22 8.94
N SER A 63 2.70 7.54 10.05
CA SER A 63 2.04 8.81 10.36
C SER A 63 2.36 9.22 11.80
N ASP A 64 1.72 10.26 12.30
CA ASP A 64 1.89 10.74 13.69
C ASP A 64 1.52 9.69 14.75
N LYS A 65 0.39 9.02 14.51
CA LYS A 65 -0.15 7.91 15.33
C LYS A 65 -0.42 6.75 14.39
N GLN A 66 0.61 6.10 13.89
CA GLN A 66 0.44 4.97 12.99
C GLN A 66 -0.44 3.90 13.64
N THR A 67 -1.67 3.80 13.16
CA THR A 67 -2.76 3.07 13.81
C THR A 67 -2.72 1.59 13.48
N TYR A 68 -2.96 0.75 14.48
CA TYR A 68 -3.45 -0.61 14.33
C TYR A 68 -4.96 -0.60 14.60
N TYR A 69 -5.76 -1.18 13.72
CA TYR A 69 -7.23 -1.18 13.81
C TYR A 69 -7.73 -2.58 14.18
N ARG A 70 -8.50 -2.68 15.26
CA ARG A 70 -9.02 -3.94 15.79
C ARG A 70 -10.38 -3.74 16.44
N LEU A 71 -11.11 -4.81 16.69
CA LEU A 71 -12.30 -4.75 17.54
C LEU A 71 -11.97 -4.12 18.89
N SER A 72 -12.88 -3.31 19.40
CA SER A 72 -12.73 -2.67 20.71
C SER A 72 -13.20 -3.61 21.82
N ASP A 73 -12.30 -3.99 22.69
CA ASP A 73 -12.55 -4.86 23.86
C ASP A 73 -12.42 -4.12 25.20
N ALA A 74 -12.06 -2.83 25.18
CA ALA A 74 -11.88 -1.98 26.36
C ALA A 74 -12.69 -0.68 26.27
N SER A 75 -13.79 -0.67 25.50
CA SER A 75 -14.70 0.46 25.38
C SER A 75 -15.99 0.20 26.17
N PRO A 76 -16.59 1.23 26.77
CA PRO A 76 -17.94 1.11 27.36
C PRO A 76 -19.03 0.93 26.30
N ILE A 77 -18.71 1.21 25.03
CA ILE A 77 -19.62 0.99 23.88
C ILE A 77 -19.37 -0.43 23.37
N PRO A 78 -20.39 -1.30 23.30
CA PRO A 78 -20.27 -2.64 22.74
C PRO A 78 -19.78 -2.59 21.29
N ASP A 79 -18.90 -3.52 20.91
CA ASP A 79 -18.41 -3.70 19.55
C ASP A 79 -18.57 -5.15 19.10
N SER A 80 -18.68 -5.38 17.80
CA SER A 80 -18.86 -6.71 17.23
C SER A 80 -18.20 -6.82 15.85
N PRO A 81 -17.89 -8.04 15.40
CA PRO A 81 -17.43 -8.26 14.03
C PRO A 81 -18.38 -7.69 12.97
N TYR A 82 -19.69 -7.79 13.16
CA TYR A 82 -20.69 -7.23 12.24
C TYR A 82 -20.59 -5.72 12.13
N SER A 83 -20.53 -5.01 13.28
CA SER A 83 -20.34 -3.57 13.31
C SER A 83 -19.00 -3.13 12.68
N MET A 84 -17.96 -3.95 12.84
CA MET A 84 -16.66 -3.68 12.21
C MET A 84 -16.73 -3.85 10.68
N VAL A 85 -17.44 -4.87 10.19
CA VAL A 85 -17.65 -5.08 8.76
C VAL A 85 -18.45 -3.96 8.12
N GLU A 86 -19.46 -3.41 8.81
CA GLU A 86 -20.18 -2.23 8.34
C GLU A 86 -19.25 -1.05 8.05
N SER A 87 -18.22 -0.86 8.90
CA SER A 87 -17.20 0.16 8.67
C SER A 87 -16.33 -0.15 7.45
N TYR A 88 -15.99 -1.41 7.20
CA TYR A 88 -15.24 -1.83 6.01
C TYR A 88 -16.02 -1.69 4.70
N THR A 89 -17.32 -2.06 4.72
CA THR A 89 -18.15 -2.12 3.51
C THR A 89 -18.79 -0.79 3.13
N ARG A 90 -18.78 0.20 4.01
CA ARG A 90 -19.40 1.52 3.81
C ARG A 90 -18.98 2.19 2.50
N GLY A 91 -17.73 2.06 2.09
CA GLY A 91 -17.20 2.62 0.84
C GLY A 91 -17.68 1.88 -0.42
N GLY A 92 -18.09 0.63 -0.28
CA GLY A 92 -18.44 -0.26 -1.39
C GLY A 92 -17.25 -0.97 -2.02
N SER A 93 -17.54 -1.82 -2.99
CA SER A 93 -16.59 -2.64 -3.74
C SER A 93 -15.75 -3.57 -2.84
N VAL A 94 -16.33 -4.12 -1.79
CA VAL A 94 -15.68 -5.00 -0.80
C VAL A 94 -16.33 -6.39 -0.84
N HIS A 95 -15.51 -7.43 -0.72
CA HIS A 95 -15.96 -8.81 -0.57
C HIS A 95 -16.39 -9.04 0.88
N GLY A 96 -17.70 -9.25 1.13
CA GLY A 96 -18.26 -9.35 2.48
C GLY A 96 -17.67 -10.46 3.34
N ASP A 97 -17.44 -11.65 2.76
CA ASP A 97 -16.84 -12.78 3.49
C ASP A 97 -15.40 -12.44 3.96
N MET A 98 -14.58 -11.83 3.11
CA MET A 98 -13.22 -11.43 3.48
C MET A 98 -13.22 -10.37 4.59
N ALA A 99 -14.08 -9.35 4.46
CA ALA A 99 -14.25 -8.34 5.48
C ALA A 99 -14.68 -8.94 6.83
N PHE A 100 -15.56 -9.95 6.78
CA PHE A 100 -16.01 -10.66 7.98
C PHE A 100 -14.90 -11.51 8.61
N VAL A 101 -14.12 -12.23 7.80
CA VAL A 101 -12.94 -12.97 8.28
C VAL A 101 -11.93 -12.03 8.92
N GLU A 102 -11.68 -10.86 8.33
CA GLU A 102 -10.77 -9.87 8.89
C GLU A 102 -11.27 -9.36 10.24
N ALA A 103 -12.55 -9.05 10.37
CA ALA A 103 -13.15 -8.60 11.62
C ALA A 103 -13.11 -9.68 12.70
N GLN A 104 -13.52 -10.90 12.37
CA GLN A 104 -13.53 -12.05 13.29
C GLN A 104 -12.16 -12.40 13.86
N ASN A 105 -11.11 -12.22 13.08
CA ASN A 105 -9.75 -12.57 13.50
C ASN A 105 -8.94 -11.36 14.02
N SER A 106 -9.52 -10.17 14.07
CA SER A 106 -8.79 -8.94 14.41
C SER A 106 -8.19 -8.97 15.82
N LEU A 107 -8.94 -9.41 16.84
CA LEU A 107 -8.43 -9.55 18.20
C LEU A 107 -7.37 -10.66 18.31
N ARG A 108 -7.58 -11.78 17.62
CA ARG A 108 -6.59 -12.87 17.60
C ARG A 108 -5.26 -12.38 17.02
N ALA A 109 -5.30 -11.64 15.94
CA ALA A 109 -4.12 -11.06 15.31
C ALA A 109 -3.44 -10.01 16.22
N PHE A 110 -4.22 -9.15 16.86
CA PHE A 110 -3.73 -8.16 17.80
C PHE A 110 -3.05 -8.81 19.02
N TYR A 111 -3.72 -9.74 19.69
CA TYR A 111 -3.16 -10.41 20.86
C TYR A 111 -1.96 -11.31 20.55
N ASN A 112 -1.85 -11.81 19.30
CA ASN A 112 -0.62 -12.45 18.86
C ASN A 112 0.56 -11.48 18.90
N LEU A 113 0.41 -10.25 18.42
CA LEU A 113 1.45 -9.23 18.48
C LEU A 113 1.79 -8.85 19.92
N VAL A 114 0.79 -8.70 20.79
CA VAL A 114 0.98 -8.44 22.24
C VAL A 114 1.78 -9.58 22.88
N SER A 115 1.40 -10.83 22.61
CA SER A 115 2.09 -12.00 23.18
C SER A 115 3.53 -12.16 22.69
N LEU A 116 3.84 -11.63 21.51
CA LEU A 116 5.20 -11.56 20.96
C LEU A 116 6.02 -10.42 21.57
N GLY A 117 5.39 -9.48 22.29
CA GLY A 117 6.07 -8.40 22.99
C GLY A 117 5.92 -7.02 22.35
N VAL A 118 4.93 -6.80 21.47
CA VAL A 118 4.56 -5.44 21.05
C VAL A 118 3.85 -4.77 22.21
N ASN A 119 4.47 -3.75 22.78
CA ASN A 119 4.02 -3.10 24.01
C ASN A 119 3.02 -1.97 23.73
N PHE A 120 1.81 -2.32 23.28
CA PHE A 120 0.74 -1.34 23.10
C PHE A 120 0.33 -0.70 24.44
N PRO A 121 -0.06 0.60 24.46
CA PRO A 121 -0.47 1.27 25.69
C PRO A 121 -1.77 0.65 26.24
N SER A 122 -1.75 0.31 27.50
CA SER A 122 -2.91 -0.16 28.26
C SER A 122 -3.27 0.81 29.37
N ASN A 123 -4.54 0.83 29.76
CA ASN A 123 -4.97 1.57 30.94
C ASN A 123 -4.53 0.84 32.25
N ARG A 124 -4.76 1.47 33.41
CA ARG A 124 -4.36 0.91 34.71
C ARG A 124 -5.01 -0.44 35.05
N TYR A 125 -6.03 -0.84 34.33
CA TYR A 125 -6.73 -2.13 34.51
C TYR A 125 -6.29 -3.17 33.48
N GLY A 126 -5.29 -2.87 32.65
CA GLY A 126 -4.78 -3.77 31.60
C GLY A 126 -5.56 -3.76 30.29
N GLY A 127 -6.60 -2.93 30.16
CA GLY A 127 -7.39 -2.81 28.94
C GLY A 127 -6.71 -1.91 27.89
N TYR A 128 -6.78 -2.31 26.64
CA TYR A 128 -6.21 -1.56 25.51
C TYR A 128 -7.21 -0.54 24.98
N THR A 129 -7.18 0.68 25.52
CA THR A 129 -8.10 1.76 25.14
C THR A 129 -7.79 2.27 23.73
N GLY A 130 -8.80 2.23 22.87
CA GLY A 130 -8.68 2.70 21.49
C GLY A 130 -9.18 4.14 21.31
N TYR A 131 -8.96 4.67 20.11
CA TYR A 131 -9.44 5.98 19.65
C TYR A 131 -10.13 5.88 18.27
N LYS A 132 -10.92 6.89 17.95
CA LYS A 132 -11.63 6.99 16.66
C LYS A 132 -10.65 7.25 15.52
N THR A 133 -10.86 6.56 14.39
CA THR A 133 -10.23 6.85 13.11
C THR A 133 -11.26 7.37 12.13
N ASP A 134 -10.82 7.97 11.00
CA ASP A 134 -11.75 8.35 9.94
C ASP A 134 -12.50 7.12 9.40
N HIS A 135 -13.72 7.32 8.96
CA HIS A 135 -14.66 6.28 8.52
C HIS A 135 -15.11 5.28 9.60
N ASP A 136 -14.73 5.48 10.86
CA ASP A 136 -15.14 4.59 11.95
C ASP A 136 -15.73 5.36 13.15
N PRO A 137 -17.00 5.11 13.53
CA PRO A 137 -17.61 5.71 14.71
C PRO A 137 -17.10 5.14 16.04
N SER A 138 -16.47 3.96 16.02
CA SER A 138 -16.00 3.21 17.19
C SER A 138 -14.56 3.55 17.57
N ASN A 139 -14.16 3.19 18.78
CA ASN A 139 -12.79 3.42 19.27
C ASN A 139 -11.91 2.19 18.99
N ARG A 140 -11.67 1.88 17.71
CA ARG A 140 -10.95 0.68 17.26
C ARG A 140 -9.46 0.89 17.00
N GLY A 141 -9.02 2.15 16.86
CA GLY A 141 -7.62 2.47 16.62
C GLY A 141 -6.77 2.40 17.88
N ILE A 142 -5.60 1.77 17.81
CA ILE A 142 -4.57 1.81 18.86
C ILE A 142 -3.21 2.07 18.24
N SER A 143 -2.26 2.66 18.97
CA SER A 143 -0.99 3.12 18.39
C SER A 143 0.15 3.15 19.41
N LEU A 144 1.37 3.01 18.90
CA LEU A 144 2.63 3.31 19.57
C LEU A 144 3.24 4.64 19.06
N GLY A 145 2.37 5.58 18.64
CA GLY A 145 2.81 6.78 17.94
C GLY A 145 3.34 6.46 16.54
N PRO A 146 4.36 7.16 16.04
CA PRO A 146 4.86 6.99 14.67
C PRO A 146 5.57 5.65 14.41
N TYR A 147 5.73 4.80 15.41
CA TYR A 147 6.57 3.61 15.34
C TYR A 147 5.81 2.28 15.40
N THR A 148 4.48 2.27 15.32
CA THR A 148 3.67 1.04 15.50
C THR A 148 4.11 -0.10 14.58
N SER A 149 4.14 0.10 13.27
CA SER A 149 4.52 -0.98 12.35
C SER A 149 6.01 -1.32 12.41
N LYS A 150 6.85 -0.35 12.72
CA LYS A 150 8.28 -0.58 12.95
C LYS A 150 8.51 -1.49 14.14
N GLU A 151 7.79 -1.28 15.23
CA GLU A 151 7.86 -2.12 16.43
C GLU A 151 7.29 -3.52 16.18
N MET A 152 6.16 -3.62 15.46
CA MET A 152 5.62 -4.91 15.02
C MET A 152 6.67 -5.71 14.24
N VAL A 153 7.34 -5.07 13.27
CA VAL A 153 8.36 -5.76 12.45
C VAL A 153 9.59 -6.13 13.27
N ARG A 154 10.00 -5.28 14.23
CA ARG A 154 11.13 -5.57 15.12
C ARG A 154 10.88 -6.84 15.92
N VAL A 155 9.71 -6.95 16.52
CA VAL A 155 9.31 -8.09 17.35
C VAL A 155 9.14 -9.36 16.49
N LEU A 156 8.45 -9.27 15.35
CA LEU A 156 8.27 -10.39 14.43
C LEU A 156 9.60 -10.90 13.85
N HIS A 157 10.53 -9.98 13.55
CA HIS A 157 11.86 -10.36 13.05
C HIS A 157 12.67 -11.11 14.12
N ALA A 158 12.64 -10.62 15.36
CA ALA A 158 13.28 -11.30 16.48
C ALA A 158 12.70 -12.72 16.71
N GLU A 159 11.39 -12.89 16.54
CA GLU A 159 10.77 -14.23 16.63
C GLU A 159 11.18 -15.13 15.46
N VAL A 160 11.31 -14.61 14.23
CA VAL A 160 11.84 -15.35 13.08
C VAL A 160 13.26 -15.84 13.35
N GLU A 161 14.14 -14.98 13.90
CA GLU A 161 15.50 -15.35 14.29
C GLU A 161 15.50 -16.41 15.39
N LYS A 162 14.73 -16.24 16.45
CA LYS A 162 14.58 -17.17 17.56
C LYS A 162 14.09 -18.55 17.11
N CYS A 163 13.17 -18.56 16.14
CA CYS A 163 12.62 -19.80 15.55
C CYS A 163 13.56 -20.44 14.51
N ASN A 164 14.73 -19.85 14.23
CA ASN A 164 15.67 -20.27 13.19
C ASN A 164 15.03 -20.44 11.81
N ILE A 165 14.14 -19.53 11.42
CA ILE A 165 13.53 -19.54 10.08
C ILE A 165 14.54 -18.93 9.10
N PRO A 166 14.93 -19.64 8.01
CA PRO A 166 15.87 -19.12 7.04
C PRO A 166 15.37 -17.83 6.37
N LEU A 167 16.23 -16.81 6.32
CA LEU A 167 15.97 -15.56 5.62
C LEU A 167 17.13 -15.27 4.67
N TRP A 168 16.81 -15.20 3.37
CA TRP A 168 17.73 -14.84 2.31
C TRP A 168 17.58 -13.35 2.02
N ASP A 169 18.54 -12.57 2.50
CA ASP A 169 18.62 -11.13 2.24
C ASP A 169 19.37 -10.85 0.94
N ARG A 170 19.14 -9.67 0.34
CA ARG A 170 19.68 -9.25 -0.97
C ARG A 170 19.32 -10.19 -2.12
N CYS A 171 18.20 -10.86 -2.01
CA CYS A 171 17.66 -11.77 -2.99
C CYS A 171 16.34 -11.24 -3.53
N ASP A 172 16.27 -10.98 -4.84
CA ASP A 172 15.06 -10.53 -5.52
C ASP A 172 14.34 -11.70 -6.18
N VAL A 173 13.05 -11.90 -5.91
CA VAL A 173 12.23 -12.75 -6.75
C VAL A 173 11.96 -12.01 -8.05
N VAL A 174 12.36 -12.61 -9.17
CA VAL A 174 12.34 -11.99 -10.50
C VAL A 174 11.36 -12.65 -11.46
N ARG A 175 10.87 -13.84 -11.14
CA ARG A 175 9.80 -14.53 -11.85
C ARG A 175 9.12 -15.54 -10.96
N LEU A 176 7.80 -15.62 -11.03
CA LEU A 176 7.03 -16.73 -10.48
C LEU A 176 6.91 -17.84 -11.54
N LEU A 177 6.93 -19.09 -11.11
CA LEU A 177 6.86 -20.26 -11.97
C LEU A 177 5.56 -21.03 -11.73
N THR A 178 4.86 -21.38 -12.79
CA THR A 178 3.62 -22.16 -12.76
C THR A 178 3.73 -23.40 -13.67
N ASP A 179 2.97 -24.42 -13.33
CA ASP A 179 2.77 -25.58 -14.20
C ASP A 179 1.71 -25.32 -15.28
N GLU A 180 1.35 -26.35 -16.04
CA GLU A 180 0.31 -26.34 -17.08
C GLU A 180 -1.11 -26.12 -16.53
N ASN A 181 -1.34 -26.37 -15.23
CA ASN A 181 -2.62 -26.20 -14.56
C ASN A 181 -2.75 -24.83 -13.85
N HIS A 182 -1.83 -23.92 -14.12
CA HIS A 182 -1.73 -22.63 -13.42
C HIS A 182 -1.58 -22.75 -11.90
N ALA A 183 -0.94 -23.83 -11.42
CA ALA A 183 -0.54 -23.95 -10.02
C ALA A 183 0.91 -23.50 -9.82
N MET A 184 1.20 -22.96 -8.64
CA MET A 184 2.56 -22.54 -8.28
C MET A 184 3.49 -23.75 -8.22
N VAL A 185 4.68 -23.61 -8.78
CA VAL A 185 5.79 -24.58 -8.65
C VAL A 185 7.04 -23.94 -8.06
N GLY A 186 7.04 -22.64 -7.85
CA GLY A 186 8.14 -21.92 -7.23
C GLY A 186 8.42 -20.55 -7.85
N ALA A 187 9.68 -20.13 -7.76
CA ALA A 187 10.11 -18.85 -8.29
C ALA A 187 11.58 -18.87 -8.72
N VAL A 188 11.93 -17.96 -9.64
CA VAL A 188 13.32 -17.63 -9.94
C VAL A 188 13.73 -16.46 -9.05
N VAL A 189 14.87 -16.61 -8.41
CA VAL A 189 15.46 -15.65 -7.48
C VAL A 189 16.79 -15.17 -8.04
N LEU A 190 17.03 -13.87 -7.97
CA LEU A 190 18.32 -13.24 -8.26
C LEU A 190 19.04 -12.95 -6.95
N ASN A 191 20.12 -13.67 -6.66
CA ASN A 191 21.03 -13.34 -5.58
C ASN A 191 21.97 -12.21 -6.03
N LYS A 192 21.76 -11.02 -5.51
CA LYS A 192 22.56 -9.83 -5.90
C LYS A 192 24.02 -9.89 -5.49
N GLN A 193 24.40 -10.83 -4.63
CA GLN A 193 25.79 -11.04 -4.23
C GLN A 193 26.55 -11.95 -5.21
N GLU A 194 25.82 -12.65 -6.08
CA GLU A 194 26.36 -13.64 -7.03
C GLU A 194 26.17 -13.25 -8.50
N VAL A 195 25.82 -11.99 -8.79
CA VAL A 195 25.52 -11.52 -10.16
C VAL A 195 26.71 -11.66 -11.14
N HIS A 196 27.93 -11.75 -10.62
CA HIS A 196 29.13 -11.96 -11.45
C HIS A 196 29.41 -13.43 -11.78
N ASN A 197 28.64 -14.38 -11.20
CA ASN A 197 28.75 -15.79 -11.57
C ASN A 197 28.19 -16.04 -12.98
N GLU A 198 28.55 -17.17 -13.61
CA GLU A 198 28.11 -17.53 -14.95
C GLU A 198 26.58 -17.56 -15.12
N ASN A 199 25.83 -17.88 -14.05
CA ASN A 199 24.38 -17.85 -14.00
C ASN A 199 23.80 -16.46 -13.66
N HIS A 200 24.61 -15.42 -13.59
CA HIS A 200 24.23 -14.06 -13.22
C HIS A 200 23.50 -13.97 -11.85
N GLY A 201 23.81 -14.88 -10.92
CA GLY A 201 23.17 -14.94 -9.61
C GLY A 201 21.74 -15.51 -9.62
N LEU A 202 21.29 -16.07 -10.75
CA LEU A 202 19.97 -16.70 -10.85
C LEU A 202 19.98 -18.07 -10.18
N CYS A 203 18.94 -18.35 -9.39
CA CYS A 203 18.62 -19.68 -8.88
C CYS A 203 17.11 -19.90 -8.89
N VAL A 204 16.69 -21.15 -8.81
CA VAL A 204 15.29 -21.55 -8.69
C VAL A 204 15.01 -22.03 -7.27
N ILE A 205 13.89 -21.61 -6.70
CA ILE A 205 13.34 -22.20 -5.48
C ILE A 205 12.02 -22.84 -5.86
N LEU A 206 11.99 -24.18 -5.85
CA LEU A 206 10.77 -24.95 -6.02
C LEU A 206 9.94 -24.88 -4.74
N SER A 207 8.67 -24.56 -4.89
CA SER A 207 7.74 -24.46 -3.75
C SER A 207 6.30 -24.53 -4.23
N GLU A 208 5.48 -25.35 -3.57
CA GLU A 208 4.03 -25.46 -3.84
C GLU A 208 3.26 -24.21 -3.37
N TYR A 209 3.77 -23.55 -2.34
CA TYR A 209 3.12 -22.41 -1.72
C TYR A 209 4.03 -21.21 -1.76
N VAL A 210 3.62 -20.20 -2.53
CA VAL A 210 4.32 -18.93 -2.61
C VAL A 210 3.47 -17.85 -1.92
N VAL A 211 3.95 -17.39 -0.79
CA VAL A 211 3.34 -16.29 -0.03
C VAL A 211 3.95 -14.99 -0.51
N LEU A 212 3.17 -14.18 -1.21
CA LEU A 212 3.61 -12.91 -1.76
C LEU A 212 3.23 -11.77 -0.81
N GLY A 213 4.19 -11.33 0.02
CA GLY A 213 4.01 -10.26 0.99
C GLY A 213 4.88 -9.03 0.69
N THR A 214 4.87 -8.59 -0.57
CA THR A 214 5.77 -7.57 -1.11
C THR A 214 5.28 -6.14 -0.93
N GLY A 215 4.12 -5.94 -0.31
CA GLY A 215 3.48 -4.63 -0.16
C GLY A 215 2.88 -4.09 -1.46
N GLY A 216 2.29 -2.91 -1.37
CA GLY A 216 1.63 -2.26 -2.50
C GLY A 216 2.60 -1.53 -3.43
N PRO A 217 2.19 -1.22 -4.66
CA PRO A 217 3.04 -0.61 -5.67
C PRO A 217 3.04 0.94 -5.63
N ALA A 218 2.70 1.60 -4.52
CA ALA A 218 2.67 3.07 -4.47
C ALA A 218 4.03 3.74 -4.79
N GLY A 219 5.11 2.96 -4.82
CA GLY A 219 6.42 3.41 -5.31
C GLY A 219 6.48 3.72 -6.80
N PHE A 220 5.47 3.36 -7.59
CA PHE A 220 5.40 3.77 -8.99
C PHE A 220 4.72 5.13 -9.23
N TYR A 221 4.38 5.88 -8.18
CA TYR A 221 4.05 7.31 -8.27
C TYR A 221 5.29 8.16 -7.96
N ALA A 222 5.45 9.28 -8.64
CA ALA A 222 6.55 10.22 -8.38
C ALA A 222 6.45 10.82 -6.98
N ALA A 223 5.25 11.29 -6.61
CA ALA A 223 4.90 11.73 -5.27
C ALA A 223 4.32 10.54 -4.48
N SER A 224 5.07 10.06 -3.49
CA SER A 224 4.71 8.87 -2.71
C SER A 224 5.35 8.91 -1.34
N VAL A 225 4.67 8.38 -0.33
CA VAL A 225 5.23 8.20 1.02
C VAL A 225 6.10 6.95 1.15
N TYR A 226 6.07 6.06 0.17
CA TYR A 226 6.87 4.84 0.22
C TYR A 226 8.35 5.15 0.14
N PRO A 227 9.20 4.38 0.85
CA PRO A 227 10.64 4.48 0.69
C PRO A 227 11.03 4.34 -0.79
N ARG A 228 12.02 5.10 -1.25
CA ARG A 228 12.43 5.11 -2.67
C ARG A 228 12.82 3.73 -3.21
N VAL A 229 13.29 2.85 -2.33
CA VAL A 229 13.69 1.47 -2.69
C VAL A 229 12.50 0.50 -2.77
N HIS A 230 11.33 0.88 -2.22
CA HIS A 230 10.14 0.04 -2.23
C HIS A 230 9.27 0.37 -3.44
N VAL A 231 9.12 -0.56 -4.35
CA VAL A 231 8.32 -0.39 -5.57
C VAL A 231 7.15 -1.38 -5.67
N GLY A 232 7.04 -2.32 -4.71
CA GLY A 232 6.13 -3.46 -4.81
C GLY A 232 6.58 -4.45 -5.88
N SER A 233 5.95 -5.61 -5.92
CA SER A 233 6.26 -6.65 -6.90
C SER A 233 5.00 -7.31 -7.45
N ILE A 234 3.86 -6.60 -7.42
CA ILE A 234 2.57 -7.10 -7.92
C ILE A 234 2.64 -7.54 -9.39
N GLY A 235 3.49 -6.90 -10.19
CA GLY A 235 3.71 -7.25 -11.59
C GLY A 235 4.23 -8.67 -11.81
N LEU A 236 4.89 -9.29 -10.82
CA LEU A 236 5.29 -10.70 -10.88
C LEU A 236 4.07 -11.64 -11.00
N ALA A 237 3.05 -11.39 -10.17
CA ALA A 237 1.82 -12.18 -10.19
C ALA A 237 0.96 -11.86 -11.42
N MET A 238 0.90 -10.58 -11.83
CA MET A 238 0.21 -10.16 -13.06
C MET A 238 0.83 -10.80 -14.32
N GLU A 239 2.13 -11.00 -14.34
CA GLU A 239 2.83 -11.63 -15.47
C GLU A 239 2.41 -13.09 -15.68
N ILE A 240 2.14 -13.83 -14.61
CA ILE A 240 1.64 -15.22 -14.69
C ILE A 240 0.11 -15.29 -14.80
N GLY A 241 -0.58 -14.16 -14.88
CA GLY A 241 -2.03 -14.09 -15.06
C GLY A 241 -2.86 -14.18 -13.79
N ALA A 242 -2.28 -13.92 -12.61
CA ALA A 242 -3.06 -13.81 -11.38
C ALA A 242 -4.08 -12.67 -11.49
N GLU A 243 -5.33 -12.94 -11.12
CA GLU A 243 -6.40 -11.95 -11.14
C GLU A 243 -6.13 -10.81 -10.16
N ALA A 244 -6.52 -9.60 -10.55
CA ALA A 244 -6.40 -8.41 -9.73
C ALA A 244 -7.76 -7.73 -9.58
N VAL A 245 -8.02 -7.14 -8.43
CA VAL A 245 -9.31 -6.53 -8.08
C VAL A 245 -9.14 -5.08 -7.64
N ASN A 246 -10.09 -4.23 -8.03
CA ASN A 246 -10.19 -2.83 -7.59
C ASN A 246 -8.90 -1.99 -7.79
N LEU A 247 -8.14 -2.22 -8.85
CA LEU A 247 -6.90 -1.50 -9.13
C LEU A 247 -7.10 0.01 -9.34
N THR A 248 -8.34 0.47 -9.49
CA THR A 248 -8.71 1.88 -9.50
C THR A 248 -8.51 2.56 -8.14
N GLU A 249 -8.52 1.78 -7.03
CA GLU A 249 -8.61 2.28 -5.67
C GLU A 249 -7.23 2.42 -5.04
N SER A 250 -6.60 3.56 -5.26
CA SER A 250 -5.40 4.00 -4.55
C SER A 250 -5.73 5.18 -3.66
N GLN A 251 -5.08 5.29 -2.51
CA GLN A 251 -5.24 6.40 -1.58
C GLN A 251 -4.15 7.45 -1.78
N PHE A 252 -4.55 8.71 -1.76
CA PHE A 252 -3.68 9.87 -1.86
C PHE A 252 -3.93 10.80 -0.66
N GLY A 253 -2.94 11.60 -0.28
CA GLY A 253 -3.10 12.57 0.79
C GLY A 253 -1.83 13.37 1.04
N ILE A 254 -1.93 14.39 1.87
CA ILE A 254 -0.83 15.30 2.17
C ILE A 254 0.28 14.55 2.91
N ALA A 255 1.51 14.68 2.40
CA ALA A 255 2.70 14.10 3.00
C ALA A 255 3.92 15.02 2.80
N SER A 256 4.91 14.90 3.68
CA SER A 256 6.20 15.55 3.49
C SER A 256 7.05 14.84 2.43
N THR A 257 7.83 15.62 1.67
CA THR A 257 8.55 15.14 0.47
C THR A 257 10.04 14.92 0.71
N LYS A 258 10.70 15.75 1.53
CA LYS A 258 12.11 15.62 1.89
C LYS A 258 12.35 14.34 2.70
N PHE A 259 11.64 14.17 3.78
CA PHE A 259 11.45 12.92 4.51
C PHE A 259 10.02 12.44 4.22
N ARG A 260 9.88 11.31 3.53
CA ARG A 260 8.59 10.80 3.05
C ARG A 260 7.74 10.27 4.20
N TRP A 261 6.77 11.08 4.65
CA TRP A 261 5.96 10.76 5.82
C TRP A 261 4.55 11.32 5.70
N ASN A 262 3.54 10.56 6.14
CA ASN A 262 2.14 11.02 6.14
C ASN A 262 1.93 12.13 7.17
N LEU A 263 1.23 13.17 6.76
CA LEU A 263 0.89 14.32 7.60
C LEU A 263 -0.58 14.33 7.98
N SER A 264 -1.04 13.24 8.60
CA SER A 264 -2.37 13.10 9.19
C SER A 264 -2.34 13.40 10.71
N GLY A 265 -3.50 13.32 11.35
CA GLY A 265 -3.63 13.40 12.81
C GLY A 265 -3.07 14.69 13.39
N SER A 266 -2.22 14.56 14.38
CA SER A 266 -1.70 15.69 15.16
C SER A 266 -0.97 16.73 14.31
N TYR A 267 -0.36 16.35 13.17
CA TYR A 267 0.29 17.31 12.27
C TYR A 267 -0.68 18.37 11.73
N GLN A 268 -1.95 18.04 11.53
CA GLN A 268 -2.98 18.96 11.03
C GLN A 268 -3.84 19.54 12.17
N GLN A 269 -4.09 18.74 13.20
CA GLN A 269 -4.96 19.12 14.33
C GLN A 269 -4.42 20.29 15.17
N VAL A 270 -3.15 20.60 15.04
CA VAL A 270 -2.50 21.76 15.68
C VAL A 270 -2.61 23.04 14.85
N LEU A 271 -3.38 23.02 13.77
CA LEU A 271 -3.64 24.15 12.88
C LEU A 271 -2.36 24.79 12.30
N PRO A 272 -1.54 24.04 11.54
CA PRO A 272 -0.38 24.61 10.86
C PRO A 272 -0.80 25.59 9.78
N ARG A 273 0.06 26.57 9.47
CA ARG A 273 -0.14 27.49 8.36
C ARG A 273 0.29 26.85 7.04
N TYR A 274 -0.52 27.01 5.99
CA TYR A 274 -0.24 26.52 4.64
C TYR A 274 0.28 27.63 3.75
N ILE A 275 1.50 27.49 3.23
CA ILE A 275 2.17 28.50 2.40
C ILE A 275 2.59 27.87 1.08
N SER A 276 2.39 28.58 -0.04
CA SER A 276 3.05 28.23 -1.31
C SER A 276 4.09 29.29 -1.69
N THR A 277 5.18 28.85 -2.34
CA THR A 277 6.25 29.71 -2.86
C THR A 277 6.53 29.40 -4.32
N ASP A 278 7.26 30.26 -5.02
CA ASP A 278 7.84 29.88 -6.31
C ASP A 278 8.90 28.75 -6.13
N ARG A 279 9.44 28.24 -7.24
CA ARG A 279 10.44 27.16 -7.22
C ARG A 279 11.73 27.51 -6.47
N ARG A 280 12.04 28.81 -6.33
CA ARG A 280 13.23 29.32 -5.64
C ARG A 280 12.99 29.59 -4.16
N GLY A 281 11.76 29.41 -3.67
CA GLY A 281 11.38 29.70 -2.29
C GLY A 281 10.97 31.15 -2.04
N ASN A 282 10.80 31.95 -3.09
CA ASN A 282 10.36 33.35 -3.00
C ASN A 282 8.84 33.46 -3.17
N ASN A 283 8.31 34.70 -2.98
CA ASN A 283 6.90 35.02 -3.20
C ASN A 283 5.94 34.13 -2.41
N PRO A 284 6.02 34.10 -1.05
CA PRO A 284 5.14 33.31 -0.21
C PRO A 284 3.69 33.78 -0.33
N VAL A 285 2.74 32.84 -0.41
CA VAL A 285 1.31 33.08 -0.51
C VAL A 285 0.57 32.14 0.43
N ASP A 286 -0.34 32.69 1.24
CA ASP A 286 -1.32 31.93 2.04
C ASP A 286 -2.47 31.51 1.11
N PHE A 287 -2.25 30.50 0.30
CA PHE A 287 -3.08 30.16 -0.86
C PHE A 287 -4.47 29.60 -0.50
N LEU A 288 -4.71 29.21 0.75
CA LEU A 288 -6.02 28.74 1.20
C LEU A 288 -7.02 29.88 1.40
N LEU A 289 -6.56 31.07 1.78
CA LEU A 289 -7.41 32.20 2.20
C LEU A 289 -8.56 32.56 1.26
N PRO A 290 -8.39 32.60 -0.07
CA PRO A 290 -9.47 32.97 -0.98
C PRO A 290 -10.65 31.98 -1.00
N TYR A 291 -10.45 30.77 -0.50
CA TYR A 291 -11.41 29.66 -0.59
C TYR A 291 -12.28 29.50 0.65
N PHE A 292 -12.05 30.28 1.69
CA PHE A 292 -12.80 30.24 2.94
C PHE A 292 -13.34 31.64 3.28
N ASN A 293 -14.53 31.70 3.88
CA ASN A 293 -15.21 32.95 4.14
C ASN A 293 -14.88 33.56 5.52
N ASN A 294 -14.42 32.72 6.46
CA ASN A 294 -14.17 33.13 7.84
C ASN A 294 -13.20 32.16 8.54
N TRP A 295 -12.82 32.52 9.77
CA TRP A 295 -11.93 31.72 10.60
C TRP A 295 -12.47 30.33 10.94
N GLU A 296 -13.77 30.21 11.23
CA GLU A 296 -14.36 28.93 11.62
C GLU A 296 -14.26 27.92 10.48
N GLU A 297 -14.59 28.30 9.25
CA GLU A 297 -14.46 27.43 8.08
C GLU A 297 -13.01 26.99 7.84
N LEU A 298 -12.07 27.94 7.84
CA LEU A 298 -10.66 27.65 7.58
C LEU A 298 -10.05 26.76 8.67
N THR A 299 -10.25 27.11 9.95
CA THR A 299 -9.66 26.31 11.05
C THR A 299 -10.32 24.95 11.18
N ASN A 300 -11.63 24.82 10.87
CA ASN A 300 -12.30 23.54 10.83
C ASN A 300 -11.76 22.65 9.70
N ALA A 301 -11.60 23.17 8.49
CA ALA A 301 -11.10 22.41 7.36
C ALA A 301 -9.67 21.89 7.62
N VAL A 302 -8.78 22.74 8.14
CA VAL A 302 -7.41 22.34 8.52
C VAL A 302 -7.42 21.30 9.64
N PHE A 303 -8.21 21.49 10.69
CA PHE A 303 -8.34 20.54 11.79
C PHE A 303 -8.88 19.19 11.32
N LEU A 304 -9.96 19.21 10.55
CA LEU A 304 -10.59 18.00 10.02
C LEU A 304 -9.66 17.25 9.06
N LYS A 305 -8.70 17.92 8.41
CA LYS A 305 -7.69 17.22 7.60
C LYS A 305 -6.86 16.23 8.42
N GLY A 306 -6.73 16.43 9.72
CA GLY A 306 -6.12 15.48 10.64
C GLY A 306 -6.96 14.21 10.86
N TYR A 307 -8.28 14.33 10.87
CA TYR A 307 -9.21 13.20 11.04
C TYR A 307 -9.64 12.60 9.70
N GLN A 308 -9.94 13.45 8.72
CA GLN A 308 -10.49 13.07 7.41
C GLN A 308 -9.35 12.89 6.39
N TRP A 309 -8.43 12.05 6.75
CA TRP A 309 -7.33 11.63 5.91
C TRP A 309 -7.57 10.18 5.46
N PRO A 310 -7.31 9.74 4.23
CA PRO A 310 -6.71 10.46 3.09
C PRO A 310 -7.66 11.43 2.36
N PHE A 311 -7.27 11.90 1.17
CA PHE A 311 -8.12 12.63 0.25
C PHE A 311 -9.41 11.84 -0.02
N ASP A 312 -10.56 12.50 0.06
CA ASP A 312 -11.87 11.89 -0.16
C ASP A 312 -12.71 12.79 -1.09
N ALA A 313 -13.10 12.27 -2.23
CA ALA A 313 -13.88 12.97 -3.24
C ALA A 313 -15.17 13.59 -2.68
N ALA A 314 -15.85 12.91 -1.73
CA ALA A 314 -17.06 13.41 -1.11
C ALA A 314 -16.84 14.63 -0.18
N LYS A 315 -15.60 14.86 0.27
CA LYS A 315 -15.22 15.91 1.22
C LYS A 315 -14.53 17.11 0.54
N VAL A 316 -14.68 17.25 -0.77
CA VAL A 316 -14.14 18.40 -1.53
C VAL A 316 -15.12 19.56 -1.53
N PHE A 317 -16.42 19.26 -1.56
CA PHE A 317 -17.48 20.27 -1.65
C PHE A 317 -17.72 20.98 -0.31
N ASP A 318 -18.36 22.13 -0.39
CA ASP A 318 -18.85 22.91 0.76
C ASP A 318 -17.73 23.18 1.80
N GLN A 319 -16.56 23.62 1.32
CA GLN A 319 -15.34 23.90 2.10
C GLN A 319 -14.87 22.70 2.94
N GLY A 320 -15.13 21.48 2.47
CA GLY A 320 -14.71 20.25 3.14
C GLY A 320 -13.18 20.11 3.20
N SER A 321 -12.70 19.24 4.09
CA SER A 321 -11.26 19.07 4.38
C SER A 321 -10.43 18.67 3.15
N SER A 322 -11.00 17.94 2.19
CA SER A 322 -10.29 17.51 0.99
C SER A 322 -10.21 18.58 -0.11
N LEU A 323 -10.87 19.72 0.08
CA LEU A 323 -10.58 20.91 -0.72
C LEU A 323 -9.12 21.33 -0.54
N ILE A 324 -8.56 21.18 0.66
CA ILE A 324 -7.14 21.49 0.94
C ILE A 324 -6.22 20.64 0.07
N ASP A 325 -6.45 19.31 -0.02
CA ASP A 325 -5.66 18.43 -0.91
C ASP A 325 -5.73 18.89 -2.37
N LEU A 326 -6.94 19.23 -2.85
CA LEU A 326 -7.14 19.73 -4.21
C LEU A 326 -6.36 21.03 -4.47
N LEU A 327 -6.34 21.94 -3.49
CA LEU A 327 -5.60 23.20 -3.58
C LEU A 327 -4.08 22.98 -3.50
N VAL A 328 -3.59 22.08 -2.66
CA VAL A 328 -2.18 21.68 -2.63
C VAL A 328 -1.79 21.09 -3.99
N TYR A 329 -2.59 20.17 -4.54
CA TYR A 329 -2.36 19.61 -5.87
C TYR A 329 -2.34 20.72 -6.95
N HIS A 330 -3.25 21.68 -6.87
CA HIS A 330 -3.30 22.81 -7.80
C HIS A 330 -2.03 23.68 -7.75
N GLU A 331 -1.57 24.03 -6.56
CA GLU A 331 -0.33 24.79 -6.37
C GLU A 331 0.89 24.01 -6.89
N THR A 332 1.02 22.72 -6.55
CA THR A 332 2.20 21.92 -6.89
C THR A 332 2.20 21.46 -8.35
N GLN A 333 1.12 20.84 -8.82
CA GLN A 333 1.09 20.16 -10.11
C GLN A 333 0.65 21.06 -11.27
N VAL A 334 -0.22 22.06 -11.00
CA VAL A 334 -0.74 22.95 -12.06
C VAL A 334 0.06 24.25 -12.14
N LYS A 335 0.26 24.92 -11.01
CA LYS A 335 1.05 26.18 -10.96
C LYS A 335 2.55 25.94 -10.89
N GLY A 336 3.01 24.73 -10.57
CA GLY A 336 4.42 24.37 -10.42
C GLY A 336 5.11 25.11 -9.28
N ARG A 337 4.35 25.48 -8.23
CA ARG A 337 4.85 26.09 -7.01
C ARG A 337 5.26 25.02 -6.00
N ARG A 338 5.96 25.41 -4.94
CA ARG A 338 6.26 24.56 -3.78
C ARG A 338 5.30 24.89 -2.66
N VAL A 339 4.80 23.87 -1.95
CA VAL A 339 3.87 24.05 -0.83
C VAL A 339 4.50 23.56 0.45
N PHE A 340 4.21 24.27 1.55
CA PHE A 340 4.79 24.00 2.86
C PHE A 340 3.75 24.09 3.97
N LEU A 341 3.99 23.34 5.05
CA LEU A 341 3.42 23.61 6.36
C LEU A 341 4.41 24.41 7.19
N ASP A 342 3.93 25.48 7.80
CA ASP A 342 4.66 26.28 8.77
C ASP A 342 4.10 26.02 10.17
N TYR A 343 4.95 25.55 11.05
CA TYR A 343 4.61 25.34 12.47
C TYR A 343 5.11 26.46 13.37
N SER A 344 5.93 27.37 12.86
CA SER A 344 6.51 28.50 13.64
C SER A 344 5.51 29.64 13.85
N SER A 345 4.55 29.78 12.94
CA SER A 345 3.55 30.87 12.98
C SER A 345 2.12 30.35 12.81
N ASN A 346 1.17 31.07 13.37
CA ASN A 346 -0.25 30.77 13.21
C ASN A 346 -0.73 31.06 11.79
N ILE A 347 -1.89 30.48 11.44
CA ILE A 347 -2.59 30.78 10.18
C ILE A 347 -2.81 32.31 10.10
N VAL A 348 -2.48 32.89 8.96
CA VAL A 348 -2.77 34.30 8.65
C VAL A 348 -4.16 34.34 8.02
N GLY A 349 -5.02 35.21 8.51
CA GLY A 349 -6.36 35.43 7.97
C GLY A 349 -6.42 36.46 6.87
N ASN A 350 -7.59 36.61 6.27
CA ASN A 350 -7.87 37.73 5.40
C ASN A 350 -7.71 39.04 6.18
N PRO A 351 -7.11 40.09 5.61
CA PRO A 351 -6.99 41.40 6.28
C PRO A 351 -8.30 41.98 6.80
N ALA A 352 -9.44 41.59 6.23
CA ALA A 352 -10.76 41.99 6.69
C ALA A 352 -11.25 41.21 7.94
N TRP A 353 -10.56 40.13 8.34
CA TRP A 353 -10.91 39.37 9.52
C TRP A 353 -10.21 39.94 10.76
N SER A 354 -10.75 39.61 11.96
CA SER A 354 -10.03 39.90 13.21
C SER A 354 -8.67 39.20 13.24
N PRO A 355 -7.67 39.68 13.98
CA PRO A 355 -6.43 38.97 14.19
C PRO A 355 -6.69 37.56 14.75
N PHE A 356 -5.85 36.57 14.36
CA PHE A 356 -5.97 35.22 14.85
C PHE A 356 -5.90 35.18 16.39
N SER A 357 -6.86 34.52 16.98
CA SER A 357 -6.91 34.32 18.43
C SER A 357 -7.60 32.98 18.73
N ARG A 358 -7.54 32.55 19.98
CA ARG A 358 -8.25 31.35 20.45
C ARG A 358 -9.75 31.36 20.07
N HIS A 359 -10.40 32.52 20.12
CA HIS A 359 -11.82 32.68 19.83
C HIS A 359 -12.17 32.56 18.34
N CYS A 360 -11.16 32.59 17.48
CA CYS A 360 -11.33 32.40 16.03
C CYS A 360 -11.34 30.91 15.62
N VAL A 361 -10.94 30.02 16.53
CA VAL A 361 -10.82 28.60 16.26
C VAL A 361 -12.18 27.90 16.36
N HIS A 362 -12.52 27.09 15.36
CA HIS A 362 -13.75 26.32 15.35
C HIS A 362 -13.93 25.50 16.66
N PRO A 363 -15.13 25.48 17.25
CA PRO A 363 -15.36 24.86 18.57
C PRO A 363 -14.88 23.40 18.67
N THR A 364 -15.04 22.60 17.60
CA THR A 364 -14.56 21.20 17.57
C THR A 364 -13.04 21.11 17.71
N ALA A 365 -12.29 21.96 16.98
CA ALA A 365 -10.84 21.99 17.05
C ALA A 365 -10.36 22.48 18.44
N LEU A 366 -10.99 23.53 18.94
CA LEU A 366 -10.69 24.09 20.26
C LEU A 366 -10.98 23.07 21.37
N GLY A 367 -12.15 22.43 21.35
CA GLY A 367 -12.53 21.40 22.33
C GLY A 367 -11.57 20.21 22.34
N TYR A 368 -11.06 19.81 21.17
CA TYR A 368 -10.05 18.75 21.08
C TYR A 368 -8.71 19.17 21.72
N LEU A 369 -8.22 20.37 21.38
CA LEU A 369 -6.95 20.86 21.92
C LEU A 369 -7.03 21.09 23.43
N ASP A 370 -8.18 21.54 23.96
CA ASP A 370 -8.43 21.71 25.38
C ASP A 370 -8.49 20.38 26.13
N ALA A 371 -9.26 19.43 25.63
CA ALA A 371 -9.35 18.08 26.19
C ALA A 371 -7.98 17.39 26.21
N SER A 372 -7.14 17.68 25.22
CA SER A 372 -5.77 17.18 25.12
C SER A 372 -4.76 18.01 25.92
N LYS A 373 -5.16 19.13 26.55
CA LYS A 373 -4.27 20.09 27.23
C LYS A 373 -3.14 20.60 26.33
N ALA A 374 -3.43 20.75 25.03
CA ALA A 374 -2.43 21.05 23.99
C ALA A 374 -2.59 22.45 23.39
N TRP A 375 -3.41 23.33 23.97
CA TRP A 375 -3.49 24.71 23.51
C TRP A 375 -2.21 25.48 23.89
N ALA A 376 -1.59 26.16 22.89
CA ALA A 376 -0.41 26.99 23.04
C ALA A 376 -0.38 28.07 21.95
N GLU A 377 0.58 28.99 21.98
CA GLU A 377 0.63 30.15 21.08
C GLU A 377 0.91 29.76 19.62
N THR A 378 1.85 28.84 19.38
CA THR A 378 2.24 28.43 18.02
C THR A 378 1.79 27.00 17.70
N PRO A 379 1.63 26.64 16.42
CA PRO A 379 1.38 25.26 16.00
C PRO A 379 2.47 24.29 16.46
N PHE A 380 3.72 24.71 16.50
CA PHE A 380 4.84 23.90 17.00
C PHE A 380 4.68 23.53 18.47
N GLU A 381 4.36 24.53 19.31
CA GLU A 381 4.13 24.28 20.73
C GLU A 381 2.92 23.38 20.97
N ARG A 382 1.83 23.59 20.22
CA ARG A 382 0.66 22.72 20.25
C ARG A 382 1.03 21.28 19.83
N LEU A 383 1.85 21.10 18.79
CA LEU A 383 2.31 19.78 18.34
C LEU A 383 3.20 19.11 19.39
N LYS A 384 4.10 19.85 20.00
CA LYS A 384 4.98 19.35 21.06
C LYS A 384 4.19 18.90 22.29
N LEU A 385 3.17 19.64 22.69
CA LEU A 385 2.28 19.25 23.80
C LEU A 385 1.41 18.03 23.44
N LEU A 386 0.89 18.00 22.22
CA LEU A 386 -0.04 16.96 21.79
C LEU A 386 0.68 15.63 21.46
N ASN A 387 1.85 15.69 20.80
CA ASN A 387 2.57 14.52 20.30
C ASN A 387 4.07 14.81 20.14
N THR A 388 4.82 14.78 21.22
CA THR A 388 6.29 15.01 21.19
C THR A 388 7.00 14.04 20.25
N ALA A 389 6.55 12.77 20.17
CA ALA A 389 7.17 11.77 19.29
C ALA A 389 7.09 12.14 17.80
N ALA A 390 6.06 12.89 17.39
CA ALA A 390 5.92 13.41 16.03
C ALA A 390 6.96 14.50 15.72
N VAL A 391 7.29 15.34 16.69
CA VAL A 391 8.38 16.35 16.56
C VAL A 391 9.74 15.65 16.52
N ASP A 392 9.99 14.74 17.47
CA ASP A 392 11.25 14.00 17.58
C ASP A 392 11.57 13.18 16.32
N LEU A 393 10.53 12.68 15.63
CA LEU A 393 10.70 11.96 14.39
C LEU A 393 11.38 12.84 13.33
N TYR A 394 10.89 14.06 13.11
CA TYR A 394 11.46 14.98 12.13
C TYR A 394 12.86 15.45 12.54
N ALA A 395 13.07 15.74 13.82
CA ALA A 395 14.37 16.11 14.35
C ALA A 395 15.43 15.00 14.10
N LYS A 396 15.09 13.71 14.28
CA LYS A 396 15.95 12.57 13.95
C LYS A 396 16.32 12.48 12.46
N HIS A 397 15.50 13.06 11.60
CA HIS A 397 15.74 13.14 10.15
C HIS A 397 16.34 14.48 9.71
N GLY A 398 16.85 15.30 10.66
CA GLY A 398 17.50 16.57 10.38
C GLY A 398 16.54 17.66 9.89
N ILE A 399 15.28 17.62 10.31
CA ILE A 399 14.27 18.63 10.00
C ILE A 399 13.77 19.25 11.30
N ASP A 400 13.98 20.56 11.46
CA ASP A 400 13.54 21.34 12.62
C ASP A 400 12.20 22.02 12.32
N LEU A 401 11.09 21.40 12.81
CA LEU A 401 9.74 21.93 12.60
C LEU A 401 9.49 23.29 13.28
N GLN A 402 10.36 23.71 14.22
CA GLN A 402 10.24 25.01 14.88
C GLN A 402 10.76 26.17 13.99
N HIS A 403 11.76 25.89 13.15
CA HIS A 403 12.48 26.96 12.41
C HIS A 403 12.47 26.75 10.89
N GLU A 404 12.04 25.56 10.41
CA GLU A 404 12.03 25.22 9.00
C GLU A 404 10.62 24.99 8.49
N LEU A 405 10.33 25.45 7.27
CA LEU A 405 9.12 25.12 6.55
C LEU A 405 9.16 23.65 6.10
N LEU A 406 8.10 22.89 6.36
CA LEU A 406 7.99 21.50 5.97
C LEU A 406 7.37 21.37 4.58
N GLU A 407 8.17 21.04 3.57
CA GLU A 407 7.69 20.86 2.19
C GLU A 407 6.76 19.65 2.05
N ILE A 408 5.61 19.87 1.39
CA ILE A 408 4.53 18.89 1.23
C ILE A 408 4.05 18.76 -0.20
N ASP A 409 3.43 17.62 -0.50
CA ASP A 409 2.66 17.40 -1.74
C ASP A 409 1.50 16.42 -1.45
N VAL A 410 0.60 16.24 -2.43
CA VAL A 410 -0.39 15.16 -2.42
C VAL A 410 0.28 13.89 -2.95
N CYS A 411 0.56 12.98 -2.05
CA CYS A 411 1.35 11.78 -2.31
C CYS A 411 0.50 10.51 -2.32
N ALA A 412 0.91 9.50 -3.09
CA ALA A 412 0.36 8.16 -2.97
C ALA A 412 0.70 7.56 -1.59
N GLN A 413 -0.33 7.00 -0.94
CA GLN A 413 -0.30 6.59 0.47
C GLN A 413 -0.46 5.09 0.67
N HIS A 414 -1.39 4.49 -0.08
CA HIS A 414 -1.78 3.10 0.05
C HIS A 414 -2.53 2.64 -1.20
N ASN A 415 -2.48 1.35 -1.50
CA ASN A 415 -3.30 0.74 -2.53
C ASN A 415 -4.36 -0.16 -1.86
N ASN A 416 -5.63 0.17 -2.08
CA ASN A 416 -6.75 -0.62 -1.58
C ASN A 416 -7.04 -1.82 -2.50
N GLY A 417 -6.86 -1.64 -3.80
CA GLY A 417 -6.89 -2.69 -4.80
C GLY A 417 -5.56 -3.43 -4.90
N GLY A 418 -5.59 -4.65 -5.41
CA GLY A 418 -4.41 -5.51 -5.53
C GLY A 418 -4.77 -6.86 -6.16
N LEU A 419 -4.05 -7.92 -5.80
CA LEU A 419 -4.35 -9.28 -6.25
C LEU A 419 -5.66 -9.78 -5.63
N TYR A 420 -6.44 -10.49 -6.42
CA TYR A 420 -7.72 -11.06 -5.97
C TYR A 420 -7.49 -12.42 -5.29
N SER A 421 -8.10 -12.62 -4.13
CA SER A 421 -7.96 -13.85 -3.34
C SER A 421 -9.28 -14.22 -2.66
N ASP A 422 -9.35 -15.46 -2.18
CA ASP A 422 -10.44 -16.00 -1.39
C ASP A 422 -10.29 -15.70 0.13
N ILE A 423 -11.14 -16.30 0.95
CA ILE A 423 -11.14 -16.14 2.43
C ILE A 423 -9.92 -16.73 3.13
N TRP A 424 -9.09 -17.47 2.42
CA TRP A 424 -7.80 -18.03 2.88
C TRP A 424 -6.61 -17.22 2.38
N TRP A 425 -6.86 -16.12 1.68
CA TRP A 425 -5.85 -15.34 0.96
C TRP A 425 -5.14 -16.14 -0.14
N GLU A 426 -5.75 -17.23 -0.63
CA GLU A 426 -5.28 -17.90 -1.83
C GLU A 426 -5.80 -17.17 -3.08
N SER A 427 -4.97 -17.02 -4.10
CA SER A 427 -5.38 -16.41 -5.38
C SER A 427 -6.58 -17.13 -5.97
N THR A 428 -7.55 -16.39 -6.51
CA THR A 428 -8.79 -16.93 -7.09
C THR A 428 -8.56 -17.84 -8.30
N ASN A 429 -7.41 -17.71 -8.95
CA ASN A 429 -7.13 -18.44 -10.20
C ASN A 429 -5.73 -19.06 -10.30
N ILE A 430 -4.85 -18.81 -9.33
CA ILE A 430 -3.51 -19.43 -9.28
C ILE A 430 -3.39 -20.22 -7.98
N LYS A 431 -3.53 -21.55 -8.05
CA LYS A 431 -3.39 -22.42 -6.88
C LYS A 431 -2.00 -22.29 -6.26
N GLY A 432 -1.92 -22.19 -4.93
CA GLY A 432 -0.67 -22.09 -4.19
C GLY A 432 -0.06 -20.69 -4.12
N LEU A 433 -0.69 -19.66 -4.71
CA LEU A 433 -0.28 -18.26 -4.58
C LEU A 433 -1.10 -17.57 -3.49
N TYR A 434 -0.42 -17.02 -2.47
CA TYR A 434 -1.02 -16.33 -1.33
C TYR A 434 -0.59 -14.87 -1.26
N PRO A 435 -1.31 -13.92 -1.87
CA PRO A 435 -1.04 -12.50 -1.73
C PRO A 435 -1.50 -12.02 -0.36
N ILE A 436 -0.57 -11.60 0.51
CA ILE A 436 -0.86 -11.11 1.87
C ILE A 436 -0.37 -9.68 2.09
N GLY A 437 -1.03 -8.96 2.99
CA GLY A 437 -0.75 -7.54 3.21
C GLY A 437 -1.22 -6.69 2.04
N GLU A 438 -0.56 -5.56 1.78
CA GLU A 438 -1.03 -4.54 0.84
C GLU A 438 -0.98 -4.95 -0.64
N VAL A 439 -0.33 -6.03 -1.00
CA VAL A 439 -0.40 -6.58 -2.37
C VAL A 439 -1.75 -7.23 -2.67
N ASN A 440 -2.53 -7.54 -1.64
CA ASN A 440 -3.91 -8.05 -1.72
C ASN A 440 -4.92 -6.91 -1.88
N GLY A 441 -5.97 -7.12 -2.67
CA GLY A 441 -6.99 -6.13 -3.02
C GLY A 441 -8.24 -6.14 -2.12
N SER A 442 -8.14 -6.43 -0.83
CA SER A 442 -9.29 -6.66 0.07
C SER A 442 -10.04 -5.41 0.54
N HIS A 443 -9.55 -4.19 0.29
CA HIS A 443 -10.04 -3.00 1.00
C HIS A 443 -11.17 -2.21 0.33
N GLY A 444 -11.49 -2.45 -0.94
CA GLY A 444 -12.53 -1.69 -1.66
C GLY A 444 -12.22 -0.20 -1.84
N VAL A 445 -13.26 0.62 -1.93
CA VAL A 445 -13.13 2.06 -2.23
C VAL A 445 -12.48 2.83 -1.08
N SER A 446 -12.92 2.56 0.14
CA SER A 446 -12.39 3.23 1.33
C SER A 446 -12.29 2.25 2.50
N ARG A 447 -11.30 2.44 3.33
CA ARG A 447 -11.05 1.61 4.50
C ARG A 447 -10.81 2.48 5.74
N PRO A 448 -11.14 2.00 6.95
CA PRO A 448 -10.78 2.68 8.19
C PRO A 448 -9.27 2.86 8.34
N GLY A 449 -8.85 3.97 8.91
CA GLY A 449 -7.43 4.22 9.19
C GLY A 449 -6.84 3.14 10.09
N GLY A 450 -5.70 2.56 9.66
CA GLY A 450 -5.02 1.49 10.39
C GLY A 450 -5.46 0.06 10.06
N SER A 451 -6.55 -0.15 9.32
CA SER A 451 -7.02 -1.50 8.94
C SER A 451 -6.01 -2.25 8.07
N ALA A 452 -5.16 -1.58 7.30
CA ALA A 452 -4.11 -2.24 6.51
C ALA A 452 -3.15 -3.09 7.35
N LEU A 453 -2.81 -2.66 8.57
CA LEU A 453 -1.98 -3.45 9.48
C LEU A 453 -2.71 -4.70 9.98
N ASN A 454 -4.01 -4.57 10.30
CA ASN A 454 -4.84 -5.70 10.70
C ASN A 454 -5.03 -6.70 9.54
N ALA A 455 -5.41 -6.23 8.35
CA ALA A 455 -5.56 -7.07 7.15
C ALA A 455 -4.30 -7.88 6.86
N GLY A 456 -3.12 -7.26 6.99
CA GLY A 456 -1.84 -7.96 6.81
C GLY A 456 -1.60 -9.06 7.86
N GLN A 457 -1.99 -8.85 9.12
CA GLN A 457 -1.84 -9.87 10.18
C GLN A 457 -2.87 -10.98 10.05
N VAL A 458 -4.12 -10.64 9.72
CA VAL A 458 -5.18 -11.65 9.50
C VAL A 458 -4.90 -12.47 8.25
N GLY A 459 -4.52 -11.83 7.12
CA GLY A 459 -4.15 -12.56 5.91
C GLY A 459 -2.97 -13.50 6.11
N ALA A 460 -1.96 -13.06 6.88
CA ALA A 460 -0.83 -13.91 7.26
C ALA A 460 -1.26 -15.16 8.06
N LEU A 461 -2.18 -14.98 9.02
CA LEU A 461 -2.74 -16.06 9.82
C LEU A 461 -3.53 -17.04 8.94
N ARG A 462 -4.42 -16.54 8.08
CA ARG A 462 -5.31 -17.36 7.24
C ARG A 462 -4.52 -18.15 6.20
N ALA A 463 -3.58 -17.52 5.51
CA ALA A 463 -2.67 -18.21 4.58
C ALA A 463 -1.89 -19.32 5.30
N ALA A 464 -1.34 -19.03 6.49
CA ALA A 464 -0.62 -20.02 7.27
C ALA A 464 -1.51 -21.20 7.68
N GLN A 465 -2.77 -20.95 8.08
CA GLN A 465 -3.73 -22.02 8.41
C GLN A 465 -3.99 -22.94 7.21
N ARG A 466 -4.22 -22.36 6.02
CA ARG A 466 -4.49 -23.13 4.80
C ARG A 466 -3.28 -23.99 4.39
N ILE A 467 -2.08 -23.39 4.37
CA ILE A 467 -0.84 -24.06 4.01
C ILE A 467 -0.50 -25.19 5.02
N ALA A 468 -0.77 -24.96 6.31
CA ALA A 468 -0.42 -25.95 7.35
C ALA A 468 -1.26 -27.23 7.26
N VAL A 469 -2.54 -27.13 6.86
CA VAL A 469 -3.43 -28.30 6.74
C VAL A 469 -3.34 -28.98 5.38
N SER A 470 -2.75 -28.33 4.39
CA SER A 470 -2.59 -28.88 3.06
C SER A 470 -1.61 -30.07 3.09
N ARG A 471 -2.09 -31.21 2.61
CA ARG A 471 -1.32 -32.48 2.55
C ARG A 471 -0.60 -32.64 1.23
N ASP A 472 -0.77 -31.70 0.31
CA ASP A 472 -0.10 -31.76 -0.98
C ASP A 472 1.41 -31.85 -0.72
N SER A 473 2.05 -32.85 -1.25
CA SER A 473 3.51 -32.97 -1.28
C SER A 473 3.96 -32.58 -2.67
N LEU A 474 5.03 -31.81 -2.77
CA LEU A 474 5.70 -31.65 -4.06
C LEU A 474 5.95 -33.04 -4.64
N HIS A 475 5.15 -33.43 -5.62
CA HIS A 475 5.56 -34.48 -6.52
C HIS A 475 6.92 -34.09 -7.10
N ASP A 476 7.79 -35.03 -7.45
CA ASP A 476 9.07 -34.69 -8.07
C ASP A 476 8.85 -33.75 -9.26
N VAL A 477 8.99 -32.45 -9.01
CA VAL A 477 8.91 -31.42 -10.03
C VAL A 477 10.18 -31.54 -10.85
N SER A 478 10.10 -32.33 -11.90
CA SER A 478 11.12 -32.36 -12.94
C SER A 478 11.03 -31.04 -13.76
N LEU A 479 12.07 -30.73 -14.49
CA LEU A 479 12.09 -29.62 -15.44
C LEU A 479 11.09 -29.88 -16.59
N SER A 480 9.78 -29.75 -16.30
CA SER A 480 8.70 -29.90 -17.28
C SER A 480 8.78 -28.85 -18.38
N GLU A 481 8.16 -29.11 -19.54
CA GLU A 481 8.22 -28.21 -20.68
C GLU A 481 7.72 -26.78 -20.36
N PRO A 482 6.61 -26.55 -19.61
CA PRO A 482 6.19 -25.23 -19.21
C PRO A 482 7.22 -24.48 -18.35
N ILE A 483 7.83 -25.16 -17.37
CA ILE A 483 8.86 -24.58 -16.49
C ILE A 483 10.11 -24.25 -17.32
N GLN A 484 10.52 -25.17 -18.19
CA GLN A 484 11.68 -24.99 -19.06
C GLN A 484 11.48 -23.78 -20.01
N SER A 485 10.27 -23.60 -20.56
CA SER A 485 9.93 -22.46 -21.43
C SER A 485 10.03 -21.14 -20.67
N GLN A 486 9.46 -21.05 -19.46
CA GLN A 486 9.51 -19.87 -18.61
C GLN A 486 10.96 -19.52 -18.21
N LEU A 487 11.78 -20.53 -17.89
CA LEU A 487 13.19 -20.33 -17.57
C LEU A 487 14.01 -19.90 -18.79
N LYS A 488 13.80 -20.52 -19.97
CA LYS A 488 14.50 -20.13 -21.20
C LYS A 488 14.20 -18.68 -21.58
N GLU A 489 12.95 -18.24 -21.43
CA GLU A 489 12.56 -16.85 -21.70
C GLU A 489 13.31 -15.88 -20.77
N LEU A 490 13.33 -16.15 -19.45
CA LEU A 490 14.00 -15.27 -18.49
C LEU A 490 15.52 -15.28 -18.66
N VAL A 491 16.13 -16.47 -18.74
CA VAL A 491 17.60 -16.61 -18.88
C VAL A 491 18.04 -15.99 -20.20
N GLY A 492 17.31 -16.21 -21.29
CA GLY A 492 17.58 -15.60 -22.59
C GLY A 492 17.50 -14.07 -22.54
N THR A 493 16.49 -13.53 -21.86
CA THR A 493 16.35 -12.09 -21.64
C THR A 493 17.53 -11.52 -20.86
N VAL A 494 17.90 -12.14 -19.74
CA VAL A 494 19.03 -11.71 -18.89
C VAL A 494 20.34 -11.77 -19.67
N SER A 495 20.59 -12.88 -20.35
CA SER A 495 21.82 -13.06 -21.16
C SER A 495 21.91 -12.02 -22.29
N SER A 496 20.79 -11.73 -22.97
CA SER A 496 20.76 -10.70 -24.03
C SER A 496 21.07 -9.30 -23.48
N TRP A 497 20.58 -8.96 -22.32
CA TRP A 497 20.81 -7.66 -21.68
C TRP A 497 22.25 -7.48 -21.20
N VAL A 498 22.87 -8.55 -20.67
CA VAL A 498 24.24 -8.52 -20.13
C VAL A 498 25.30 -8.64 -21.23
N ALA A 499 25.05 -9.49 -22.24
CA ALA A 499 26.03 -9.77 -23.33
C ALA A 499 26.06 -8.70 -24.43
N SER A 500 25.16 -7.73 -24.44
CA SER A 500 25.11 -6.72 -25.49
C SER A 500 26.37 -5.87 -25.50
N PRO A 501 27.13 -5.81 -26.64
CA PRO A 501 28.41 -5.11 -26.72
C PRO A 501 28.29 -3.58 -26.82
N LYS A 502 27.09 -3.03 -26.73
CA LYS A 502 26.89 -1.58 -26.63
C LYS A 502 27.56 -1.13 -25.33
N HIS A 503 28.72 -0.50 -25.44
CA HIS A 503 29.54 0.02 -24.34
C HIS A 503 28.81 1.11 -23.53
N ASN A 504 27.73 0.76 -22.85
CA ASN A 504 27.13 1.65 -21.89
C ASN A 504 27.92 1.54 -20.58
N SER A 505 28.59 2.62 -20.21
CA SER A 505 29.17 2.71 -18.87
C SER A 505 28.08 2.45 -17.82
N LEU A 506 28.47 1.98 -16.64
CA LEU A 506 27.54 1.80 -15.51
C LEU A 506 26.67 3.06 -15.27
N GLN A 507 27.28 4.23 -15.42
CA GLN A 507 26.61 5.52 -15.25
C GLN A 507 25.55 5.77 -16.35
N SER A 508 25.86 5.48 -17.61
CA SER A 508 24.92 5.68 -18.73
C SER A 508 23.74 4.71 -18.66
N ALA A 509 23.99 3.44 -18.36
CA ALA A 509 22.95 2.43 -18.17
C ALA A 509 22.07 2.76 -16.95
N LYS A 510 22.67 3.22 -15.84
CA LYS A 510 21.91 3.69 -14.67
C LYS A 510 21.03 4.87 -15.01
N TYR A 511 21.55 5.87 -15.72
CA TYR A 511 20.78 7.04 -16.16
C TYR A 511 19.58 6.64 -17.03
N LEU A 512 19.77 5.74 -18.00
CA LEU A 512 18.71 5.22 -18.85
C LEU A 512 17.58 4.56 -18.03
N LEU A 513 17.93 3.67 -17.10
CA LEU A 513 16.95 3.01 -16.23
C LEU A 513 16.23 4.00 -15.29
N ASP A 514 16.94 5.01 -14.79
CA ASP A 514 16.36 6.06 -13.94
C ASP A 514 15.39 6.94 -14.73
N GLU A 515 15.69 7.26 -15.99
CA GLU A 515 14.81 8.01 -16.88
C GLU A 515 13.54 7.23 -17.22
N GLN A 516 13.66 5.95 -17.55
CA GLN A 516 12.53 5.05 -17.81
C GLN A 516 11.61 4.95 -16.57
N LEU A 517 12.20 4.77 -15.38
CA LEU A 517 11.47 4.76 -14.12
C LEU A 517 10.79 6.10 -13.85
N SER A 518 11.50 7.21 -14.02
CA SER A 518 10.94 8.55 -13.81
C SER A 518 9.78 8.85 -14.77
N THR A 519 9.86 8.38 -16.02
CA THR A 519 8.79 8.51 -17.00
C THR A 519 7.55 7.73 -16.59
N LEU A 520 7.72 6.47 -16.13
CA LEU A 520 6.66 5.66 -15.55
C LEU A 520 6.02 6.38 -14.36
N GLN A 521 6.82 6.86 -13.42
CA GLN A 521 6.36 7.51 -12.19
C GLN A 521 5.62 8.82 -12.45
N ARG A 522 6.12 9.66 -13.35
CA ARG A 522 5.42 10.89 -13.76
C ARG A 522 4.09 10.59 -14.42
N ARG A 523 4.03 9.58 -15.29
CA ARG A 523 2.78 9.15 -15.96
C ARG A 523 1.73 8.74 -14.93
N MET A 524 2.10 7.94 -13.93
CA MET A 524 1.17 7.53 -12.88
C MET A 524 0.70 8.71 -12.04
N SER A 525 1.59 9.58 -11.59
CA SER A 525 1.21 10.74 -10.77
C SER A 525 0.31 11.72 -11.54
N ASN A 526 0.59 11.96 -12.81
CA ASN A 526 -0.12 12.96 -13.59
C ASN A 526 -1.49 12.47 -14.09
N PHE A 527 -1.66 11.16 -14.32
CA PHE A 527 -2.84 10.66 -15.04
C PHE A 527 -3.62 9.56 -14.29
N ALA A 528 -2.98 8.84 -13.38
CA ALA A 528 -3.59 7.83 -12.52
C ALA A 528 -3.66 8.26 -11.04
N GLY A 529 -3.25 9.47 -10.73
CA GLY A 529 -3.23 10.08 -9.40
C GLY A 529 -4.62 10.51 -8.91
N PRO A 530 -4.68 11.49 -7.99
CA PRO A 530 -5.94 11.94 -7.39
C PRO A 530 -6.85 12.66 -8.37
N ILE A 531 -6.35 13.20 -9.47
CA ILE A 531 -7.13 13.89 -10.51
C ILE A 531 -7.02 13.13 -11.83
N ARG A 532 -8.15 12.64 -12.33
CA ARG A 532 -8.24 11.81 -13.53
C ARG A 532 -9.10 12.46 -14.61
N ARG A 533 -8.61 12.46 -15.86
CA ARG A 533 -9.32 12.95 -17.04
C ARG A 533 -9.32 11.86 -18.09
N LYS A 534 -10.48 11.55 -18.67
CA LYS A 534 -10.68 10.42 -19.60
C LYS A 534 -9.62 10.38 -20.70
N GLU A 535 -9.46 11.47 -21.44
CA GLU A 535 -8.56 11.54 -22.61
C GLU A 535 -7.09 11.38 -22.18
N LEU A 536 -6.72 11.93 -21.03
CA LEU A 536 -5.35 11.84 -20.52
C LEU A 536 -5.02 10.44 -19.99
N VAL A 537 -5.98 9.75 -19.38
CA VAL A 537 -5.82 8.35 -18.94
C VAL A 537 -5.67 7.44 -20.15
N GLN A 538 -6.48 7.62 -21.20
CA GLN A 538 -6.37 6.85 -22.45
C GLN A 538 -5.00 7.03 -23.11
N LYS A 539 -4.55 8.27 -23.23
CA LYS A 539 -3.22 8.59 -23.74
C LYS A 539 -2.12 7.93 -22.91
N ALA A 540 -2.21 8.05 -21.58
CA ALA A 540 -1.25 7.43 -20.67
C ALA A 540 -1.19 5.90 -20.79
N LEU A 541 -2.34 5.25 -21.00
CA LEU A 541 -2.41 3.81 -21.22
C LEU A 541 -1.71 3.40 -22.52
N LEU A 542 -1.93 4.14 -23.62
CA LEU A 542 -1.26 3.88 -24.89
C LEU A 542 0.26 4.05 -24.79
N GLU A 543 0.72 5.10 -24.14
CA GLU A 543 2.14 5.36 -23.89
C GLU A 543 2.77 4.28 -22.99
N ALA A 544 2.04 3.83 -21.95
CA ALA A 544 2.51 2.76 -21.06
C ALA A 544 2.67 1.43 -21.80
N LYS A 545 1.70 1.05 -22.64
CA LYS A 545 1.79 -0.14 -23.50
C LYS A 545 2.97 -0.04 -24.47
N ALA A 546 3.17 1.11 -25.09
CA ALA A 546 4.31 1.32 -25.99
C ALA A 546 5.65 1.19 -25.24
N GLN A 547 5.77 1.78 -24.06
CA GLN A 547 6.98 1.68 -23.22
C GLN A 547 7.23 0.24 -22.78
N GLN A 548 6.19 -0.50 -22.33
CA GLN A 548 6.31 -1.91 -21.96
C GLN A 548 6.80 -2.77 -23.14
N LEU A 549 6.24 -2.59 -24.32
CA LEU A 549 6.61 -3.35 -25.53
C LEU A 549 8.02 -3.02 -26.04
N ALA A 550 8.46 -1.79 -25.87
CA ALA A 550 9.79 -1.35 -26.28
C ALA A 550 10.88 -1.73 -25.26
N PHE A 551 10.51 -1.87 -23.97
CA PHE A 551 11.48 -2.12 -22.91
C PHE A 551 12.20 -3.46 -23.10
N GLY A 552 13.50 -3.42 -23.06
CA GLY A 552 14.36 -4.61 -23.15
C GLY A 552 14.81 -4.98 -24.57
N LYS A 553 14.20 -4.46 -25.64
CA LYS A 553 14.57 -4.83 -27.03
C LYS A 553 16.01 -4.49 -27.38
N ASP A 554 16.50 -3.34 -26.92
CA ASP A 554 17.87 -2.86 -27.14
C ASP A 554 18.57 -2.56 -25.81
N LEU A 555 18.13 -3.16 -24.72
CA LEU A 555 18.68 -2.91 -23.41
C LEU A 555 20.04 -3.59 -23.27
N SER A 556 21.03 -2.81 -22.83
CA SER A 556 22.35 -3.29 -22.44
C SER A 556 22.66 -2.74 -21.06
N VAL A 557 22.84 -3.62 -20.08
CA VAL A 557 23.10 -3.24 -18.70
C VAL A 557 24.25 -4.06 -18.10
N PRO A 558 25.15 -3.42 -17.33
CA PRO A 558 26.07 -4.12 -16.46
C PRO A 558 25.30 -5.01 -15.46
N VAL A 559 25.89 -6.13 -15.05
CA VAL A 559 25.26 -7.12 -14.14
C VAL A 559 24.81 -6.51 -12.82
N GLU A 560 25.48 -5.47 -12.34
CA GLU A 560 25.15 -4.73 -11.12
C GLU A 560 23.78 -4.01 -11.21
N LEU A 561 23.31 -3.72 -12.40
CA LEU A 561 22.02 -3.08 -12.66
C LEU A 561 20.90 -4.07 -13.06
N LEU A 562 21.21 -5.36 -13.15
CA LEU A 562 20.26 -6.39 -13.58
C LEU A 562 19.00 -6.42 -12.71
N ALA A 563 19.16 -6.41 -11.38
CA ALA A 563 18.04 -6.35 -10.44
C ALA A 563 17.12 -5.13 -10.71
N LYS A 564 17.73 -3.97 -11.00
CA LYS A 564 16.99 -2.75 -11.31
C LYS A 564 16.22 -2.86 -12.63
N ALA A 565 16.81 -3.43 -13.65
CA ALA A 565 16.19 -3.63 -14.95
C ALA A 565 14.99 -4.62 -14.86
N LEU A 566 15.17 -5.75 -14.18
CA LEU A 566 14.12 -6.75 -13.96
C LEU A 566 12.96 -6.17 -13.14
N ARG A 567 13.26 -5.38 -12.11
CA ARG A 567 12.26 -4.69 -11.30
C ARG A 567 11.45 -3.68 -12.14
N LEU A 568 12.13 -2.88 -12.97
CA LEU A 568 11.44 -1.93 -13.86
C LEU A 568 10.52 -2.65 -14.86
N ARG A 569 10.91 -3.82 -15.38
CA ARG A 569 10.08 -4.65 -16.23
C ARG A 569 8.75 -5.01 -15.55
N HIS A 570 8.77 -5.45 -14.29
CA HIS A 570 7.55 -5.77 -13.54
C HIS A 570 6.70 -4.53 -13.24
N MET A 571 7.33 -3.40 -12.97
CA MET A 571 6.61 -2.14 -12.78
C MET A 571 5.89 -1.68 -14.04
N LEU A 572 6.48 -1.88 -15.23
CA LEU A 572 5.83 -1.56 -16.51
C LEU A 572 4.60 -2.44 -16.76
N ILE A 573 4.67 -3.72 -16.40
CA ILE A 573 3.50 -4.63 -16.45
C ILE A 573 2.40 -4.10 -15.53
N ALA A 574 2.71 -3.85 -14.27
CA ALA A 574 1.76 -3.35 -13.28
C ALA A 574 1.13 -2.01 -13.73
N GLN A 575 1.93 -1.09 -14.29
CA GLN A 575 1.43 0.20 -14.79
C GLN A 575 0.32 0.02 -15.84
N VAL A 576 0.51 -0.88 -16.79
CA VAL A 576 -0.49 -1.15 -17.84
C VAL A 576 -1.79 -1.69 -17.22
N TRP A 577 -1.71 -2.59 -16.24
CA TRP A 577 -2.88 -3.11 -15.55
C TRP A 577 -3.65 -2.01 -14.80
N TYR A 578 -2.96 -1.18 -14.02
CA TYR A 578 -3.59 -0.08 -13.28
C TYR A 578 -4.23 0.96 -14.20
N LEU A 579 -3.52 1.40 -15.25
CA LEU A 579 -4.07 2.35 -16.21
C LEU A 579 -5.25 1.75 -17.01
N SER A 580 -5.20 0.45 -17.34
CA SER A 580 -6.30 -0.25 -17.99
C SER A 580 -7.54 -0.33 -17.09
N ALA A 581 -7.36 -0.58 -15.79
CA ALA A 581 -8.44 -0.56 -14.81
C ALA A 581 -9.12 0.81 -14.72
N ILE A 582 -8.32 1.87 -14.63
CA ILE A 582 -8.80 3.25 -14.53
C ILE A 582 -9.53 3.67 -15.80
N ASP A 583 -8.96 3.38 -16.98
CA ASP A 583 -9.58 3.66 -18.27
C ASP A 583 -10.93 2.95 -18.42
N HIS A 584 -10.96 1.63 -18.15
CA HIS A 584 -12.19 0.84 -18.21
C HIS A 584 -13.25 1.38 -17.24
N TYR A 585 -12.88 1.69 -15.99
CA TYR A 585 -13.82 2.26 -15.01
C TYR A 585 -14.47 3.56 -15.50
N ILE A 586 -13.67 4.48 -16.07
CA ILE A 586 -14.17 5.75 -16.62
C ILE A 586 -15.06 5.49 -17.85
N GLN A 587 -14.71 4.53 -18.71
CA GLN A 587 -15.55 4.14 -19.86
C GLN A 587 -16.90 3.55 -19.45
N GLN A 588 -16.98 2.89 -18.29
CA GLN A 588 -18.22 2.37 -17.71
C GLN A 588 -19.02 3.45 -16.95
N GLU A 589 -18.77 4.73 -17.28
CA GLU A 589 -19.41 5.88 -16.66
C GLU A 589 -19.06 6.04 -15.16
N GLY A 590 -17.96 5.45 -14.72
CA GLY A 590 -17.43 5.65 -13.37
C GLY A 590 -17.09 7.11 -13.12
N GLY A 591 -17.47 7.62 -11.95
CA GLY A 591 -17.21 8.98 -11.49
C GLY A 591 -16.23 9.01 -10.31
N SER A 592 -16.22 10.15 -9.63
CA SER A 592 -15.33 10.41 -8.49
C SER A 592 -15.77 9.62 -7.27
N ARG A 593 -14.85 8.92 -6.62
CA ARG A 593 -15.10 8.21 -5.36
C ARG A 593 -13.80 7.95 -4.61
N GLY A 594 -13.90 7.63 -3.32
CA GLY A 594 -12.71 7.37 -2.50
C GLY A 594 -11.69 8.49 -2.66
N SER A 595 -10.47 8.14 -2.99
CA SER A 595 -9.34 9.07 -2.97
C SER A 595 -8.98 9.66 -4.36
N TYR A 596 -9.96 9.78 -5.26
CA TYR A 596 -9.72 10.42 -6.58
C TYR A 596 -10.96 11.12 -7.14
N LEU A 597 -10.70 12.12 -7.99
CA LEU A 597 -11.69 12.84 -8.78
C LEU A 597 -11.60 12.43 -10.24
N VAL A 598 -12.76 12.20 -10.86
CA VAL A 598 -12.91 12.15 -12.32
C VAL A 598 -13.43 13.53 -12.74
N VAL A 599 -12.64 14.24 -13.52
CA VAL A 599 -12.99 15.60 -14.00
C VAL A 599 -13.70 15.48 -15.34
N ASP A 600 -14.89 16.09 -15.41
CA ASP A 600 -15.77 16.12 -16.58
C ASP A 600 -16.41 17.51 -16.71
N SER A 601 -16.54 18.02 -17.93
CA SER A 601 -17.10 19.34 -18.20
C SER A 601 -18.55 19.54 -17.71
N ALA A 602 -19.32 18.46 -17.64
CA ALA A 602 -20.70 18.43 -17.14
C ALA A 602 -20.78 18.26 -15.60
N GLY A 603 -19.66 18.04 -14.92
CA GLY A 603 -19.61 17.77 -13.49
C GLY A 603 -19.96 18.99 -12.61
N ARG A 604 -20.16 18.74 -11.30
CA ARG A 604 -20.34 19.80 -10.29
C ARG A 604 -19.02 20.52 -10.02
N GLU A 605 -19.03 21.82 -9.90
CA GLU A 605 -17.84 22.61 -9.54
C GLU A 605 -17.38 22.27 -8.11
N ALA A 606 -16.09 22.04 -7.95
CA ALA A 606 -15.48 21.82 -6.64
C ALA A 606 -15.60 23.05 -5.73
N HIS A 607 -15.36 24.23 -6.30
CA HIS A 607 -15.46 25.53 -5.66
C HIS A 607 -15.54 26.62 -6.75
N PRO A 608 -16.26 27.74 -6.56
CA PRO A 608 -16.38 28.82 -7.56
C PRO A 608 -15.03 29.35 -8.07
N LEU A 609 -14.02 29.45 -7.18
CA LEU A 609 -12.66 29.86 -7.55
C LEU A 609 -11.78 28.74 -8.11
N ALA A 610 -12.30 27.53 -8.21
CA ALA A 610 -11.64 26.34 -8.74
C ALA A 610 -12.46 25.67 -9.85
N GLY A 611 -13.10 26.46 -10.70
CA GLY A 611 -14.03 26.02 -11.75
C GLY A 611 -13.44 25.07 -12.80
N GLN A 612 -12.11 25.00 -12.92
CA GLN A 612 -11.43 23.99 -13.74
C GLN A 612 -11.56 22.55 -13.20
N TYR A 613 -12.01 22.38 -11.97
CA TYR A 613 -12.31 21.10 -11.34
C TYR A 613 -13.82 20.90 -11.27
N ARG A 614 -14.41 20.51 -12.41
CA ARG A 614 -15.80 20.04 -12.46
C ARG A 614 -15.79 18.53 -12.25
N ILE A 615 -16.41 18.11 -11.17
CA ILE A 615 -16.30 16.77 -10.62
C ILE A 615 -17.47 15.92 -11.12
N LYS A 616 -17.17 14.87 -11.87
CA LYS A 616 -18.17 13.86 -12.25
C LYS A 616 -18.61 13.11 -11.01
N GLU A 617 -19.91 13.09 -10.76
CA GLU A 617 -20.49 12.34 -9.64
C GLU A 617 -20.30 10.83 -9.81
N GLU A 618 -20.27 10.13 -8.70
CA GLU A 618 -20.12 8.68 -8.67
C GLU A 618 -21.38 7.99 -9.22
N LYS A 619 -21.18 6.94 -10.02
CA LYS A 619 -22.23 5.99 -10.37
C LYS A 619 -22.39 5.00 -9.21
N VAL A 620 -23.34 5.25 -8.32
CA VAL A 620 -23.54 4.53 -7.04
C VAL A 620 -23.65 3.00 -7.22
N GLN A 621 -24.22 2.56 -8.34
CA GLN A 621 -24.33 1.13 -8.67
C GLN A 621 -22.97 0.41 -8.74
N LEU A 622 -21.89 1.15 -9.03
CA LEU A 622 -20.54 0.58 -9.06
C LEU A 622 -19.98 0.29 -7.66
N ARG A 623 -20.66 0.70 -6.58
CA ARG A 623 -20.30 0.30 -5.20
C ARG A 623 -20.67 -1.13 -4.87
N SER A 624 -21.66 -1.70 -5.55
CA SER A 624 -22.10 -3.09 -5.33
C SER A 624 -21.28 -4.12 -6.11
N VAL A 625 -20.33 -3.69 -6.91
CA VAL A 625 -19.47 -4.55 -7.72
C VAL A 625 -17.98 -4.28 -7.48
N MET A 626 -17.17 -5.29 -7.70
CA MET A 626 -15.71 -5.23 -7.72
C MET A 626 -15.23 -5.35 -9.16
N GLN A 627 -14.36 -4.44 -9.60
CA GLN A 627 -13.73 -4.54 -10.90
C GLN A 627 -12.59 -5.55 -10.84
N VAL A 628 -12.65 -6.59 -11.67
CA VAL A 628 -11.62 -7.63 -11.76
C VAL A 628 -10.93 -7.56 -13.12
N LEU A 629 -9.61 -7.64 -13.11
CA LEU A 629 -8.75 -7.76 -14.28
C LEU A 629 -8.14 -9.15 -14.34
N TYR A 630 -8.08 -9.72 -15.54
CA TYR A 630 -7.52 -11.05 -15.79
C TYR A 630 -6.94 -11.15 -17.20
N LEU A 631 -6.13 -12.17 -17.44
CA LEU A 631 -5.67 -12.51 -18.79
C LEU A 631 -6.56 -13.62 -19.36
N ASP A 632 -7.02 -13.43 -20.59
CA ASP A 632 -7.71 -14.51 -21.34
C ASP A 632 -6.72 -15.57 -21.85
N ALA A 633 -7.24 -16.60 -22.51
CA ALA A 633 -6.42 -17.70 -23.07
C ALA A 633 -5.39 -17.22 -24.12
N GLN A 634 -5.57 -16.06 -24.71
CA GLN A 634 -4.64 -15.41 -25.64
C GLN A 634 -3.68 -14.44 -24.94
N LYS A 635 -3.65 -14.45 -23.58
CA LYS A 635 -2.87 -13.52 -22.74
C LYS A 635 -3.22 -12.03 -22.95
N LYS A 636 -4.43 -11.75 -23.40
CA LYS A 636 -4.95 -10.38 -23.51
C LYS A 636 -5.56 -9.96 -22.19
N LEU A 637 -5.27 -8.73 -21.75
CA LEU A 637 -5.85 -8.15 -20.55
C LEU A 637 -7.34 -7.83 -20.74
N CYS A 638 -8.18 -8.43 -19.92
CA CYS A 638 -9.62 -8.34 -19.92
C CYS A 638 -10.15 -7.84 -18.59
N HIS A 639 -11.41 -7.42 -18.58
CA HIS A 639 -12.10 -6.86 -17.40
C HIS A 639 -13.47 -7.51 -17.22
N ARG A 640 -13.88 -7.71 -15.97
CA ARG A 640 -15.25 -8.04 -15.58
C ARG A 640 -15.63 -7.31 -14.30
N PHE A 641 -16.92 -7.27 -14.00
CA PHE A 641 -17.43 -6.84 -12.70
C PHE A 641 -18.03 -8.03 -11.97
N ASP A 642 -17.48 -8.34 -10.81
CA ASP A 642 -18.01 -9.35 -9.91
C ASP A 642 -18.92 -8.67 -8.88
N GLN A 643 -20.05 -9.29 -8.54
CA GLN A 643 -20.93 -8.77 -7.47
C GLN A 643 -20.21 -8.86 -6.12
N CYS A 644 -20.32 -7.80 -5.31
CA CYS A 644 -19.88 -7.87 -3.93
C CYS A 644 -20.66 -8.96 -3.21
N ARG A 645 -19.96 -9.89 -2.58
CA ARG A 645 -20.61 -10.84 -1.68
C ARG A 645 -21.18 -10.10 -0.48
N ALA A 646 -22.41 -10.41 -0.15
CA ALA A 646 -23.02 -9.88 1.07
C ALA A 646 -22.25 -10.34 2.32
N VAL A 647 -22.33 -9.57 3.38
CA VAL A 647 -21.80 -9.98 4.68
C VAL A 647 -22.56 -11.23 5.14
N PRO A 648 -21.87 -12.29 5.59
CA PRO A 648 -22.54 -13.48 6.11
C PRO A 648 -23.52 -13.12 7.22
N SER A 649 -24.75 -13.60 7.12
CA SER A 649 -25.82 -13.40 8.11
C SER A 649 -26.16 -14.67 8.89
N GLU A 650 -25.36 -15.72 8.73
CA GLU A 650 -25.57 -17.03 9.32
C GLU A 650 -25.40 -16.98 10.85
N SER A 651 -26.37 -17.56 11.55
CA SER A 651 -26.19 -17.85 12.97
C SER A 651 -25.47 -19.18 13.11
N PHE A 652 -24.21 -19.13 13.48
CA PHE A 652 -23.43 -20.35 13.68
C PHE A 652 -23.93 -21.10 14.91
N TRP A 653 -24.50 -22.29 14.68
CA TRP A 653 -24.94 -23.19 15.75
C TRP A 653 -23.77 -24.04 16.21
N PHE A 654 -23.49 -24.08 17.52
CA PHE A 654 -22.29 -24.71 18.08
C PHE A 654 -22.11 -26.17 17.65
N GLU A 655 -23.18 -26.98 17.70
CA GLU A 655 -23.12 -28.40 17.35
C GLU A 655 -22.80 -28.63 15.87
N GLN A 656 -23.24 -27.73 14.99
CA GLN A 656 -22.87 -27.77 13.57
C GLN A 656 -21.40 -27.41 13.38
N VAL A 657 -20.94 -26.31 13.97
CA VAL A 657 -19.54 -25.89 13.95
C VAL A 657 -18.64 -26.96 14.53
N TRP A 658 -19.09 -27.64 15.61
CA TRP A 658 -18.34 -28.71 16.22
C TRP A 658 -18.23 -29.94 15.32
N LYS A 659 -19.30 -30.33 14.61
CA LYS A 659 -19.27 -31.41 13.61
C LYS A 659 -18.31 -31.09 12.47
N GLU A 660 -18.36 -29.87 11.94
CA GLU A 660 -17.42 -29.38 10.91
C GLU A 660 -15.98 -29.42 11.40
N TYR A 661 -15.74 -29.00 12.65
CA TYR A 661 -14.43 -29.09 13.28
C TYR A 661 -13.95 -30.54 13.39
N GLN A 662 -14.77 -31.47 13.86
CA GLN A 662 -14.42 -32.88 13.99
C GLN A 662 -14.13 -33.54 12.64
N SER A 663 -14.82 -33.15 11.58
CA SER A 663 -14.61 -33.64 10.22
C SER A 663 -13.46 -32.94 9.48
N GLY A 664 -12.88 -31.88 10.04
CA GLY A 664 -11.86 -31.06 9.38
C GLY A 664 -12.39 -30.11 8.30
N LEU A 665 -13.70 -30.08 8.07
CA LEU A 665 -14.33 -29.23 7.04
C LEU A 665 -14.15 -27.73 7.30
N HIS A 666 -13.97 -27.32 8.55
CA HIS A 666 -13.76 -25.92 8.92
C HIS A 666 -12.47 -25.28 8.36
N LEU A 667 -11.56 -26.11 7.80
CA LEU A 667 -10.30 -25.67 7.17
C LEU A 667 -10.27 -25.91 5.66
N LEU A 668 -11.34 -26.46 5.09
CA LEU A 668 -11.53 -26.67 3.66
C LEU A 668 -12.36 -25.55 3.07
#